data_1ab310b42dce6716b3a4e282878ed172
#
_entry.id   1ab310b42dce6716b3a4e282878ed172
#
_cell.length_a   1.000
_cell.length_b   1.000
_cell.length_c   1.000
_cell.angle_alpha   90.00
_cell.angle_beta   90.00
_cell.angle_gamma   90.00
#
_symmetry.space_group_name_H-M   'P 1'
#
loop_
_entity.id
_entity.type
_entity.pdbx_description
1 polymer ?
#
loop_
_entity_poly.entity_id
_entity_poly.type
_entity_poly.pdbx_seq_one_letter_code
_entity_poly.pdbx_strand_id
1 'polypeptide(L)'
;MDKTRMQQYMSQMRAMFNKHALYSDESPQYQIPFEPNPGDTVKIRFRTLKNNVDAVYFISGSTRAQMQVGLVRNGFDYYEIEIPVGNEPIRYFFEIQAGRVVCYYNKLGVTRELQEMYSFGIIPGFHTPDWAKGAVMYQIFVDRFCNGDPSNDVLTGEYSYIGEQVNKVDDWNRFPEQMDVRNFYGGDLQGVIDKMDYLQDLGVQVIYLNPVFVWPSNHKYDIQDYDYIDPHFGKIVSDEGDLLWPGDKDNTRATRYIDRVTNKANLEASNELFIHLVEEAHKRGMKVILDGVFNHCGSFNKWLDRERIYEAGKGYEPGAYVAQDSPYHTFFKFYNEHNWPYNEFYDGWWGHDTLPKLNYEGSEKLMEDIMRIGAKWVSPPFNADGWRLDVAADLGHSPEFNHKFWKEFRRVVKEANPEAIILAEHYGDAMSWLQGDEWDTVMNYDAFMEPVSWFLTGMEKHSDEFNQGLLGNSESFIGAMTYHMPAFYAPSLYTAMNELDNHDHSRFLTRTNHRVGRVANVGPYAAAENTNKAVLREAVVIQMTWPGAPTLYYGDEAGQVGFTDPDNRRTYPWGQEDQELIRFYKEMIAVHRRFPVLAMGSLKFLYHDYNVLSYGRFNQEEQVIVVINNRNERVHVEIPVWLTGINRSSVAKLTQVFATDAVGFSSEEKEIEVPAGILEMDLLPLSGVVLHRREE
;
A
#
# COMPACT_ATOMS: atom_id res chain seq x y z
N MET A 1 -4.53 20.63 61.24
CA MET A 1 -5.71 19.99 60.60
C MET A 1 -5.72 18.53 61.06
N ASP A 2 -6.85 18.09 61.66
CA ASP A 2 -7.00 16.72 62.13
C ASP A 2 -6.94 15.74 60.94
N LYS A 3 -6.23 14.63 61.10
CA LYS A 3 -6.04 13.59 60.07
C LYS A 3 -7.38 13.13 59.47
N THR A 4 -8.44 13.07 60.30
CA THR A 4 -9.77 12.66 59.89
C THR A 4 -10.44 13.70 58.96
N ARG A 5 -10.26 15.00 59.23
CA ARG A 5 -10.72 16.09 58.37
C ARG A 5 -9.94 16.13 57.05
N MET A 6 -8.65 15.82 57.08
CA MET A 6 -7.81 15.76 55.87
C MET A 6 -8.22 14.57 54.99
N GLN A 7 -8.49 13.41 55.57
CA GLN A 7 -9.01 12.25 54.84
C GLN A 7 -10.41 12.50 54.27
N GLN A 8 -11.31 13.19 55.00
CA GLN A 8 -12.61 13.61 54.47
C GLN A 8 -12.47 14.64 53.33
N TYR A 9 -11.54 15.57 53.45
CA TYR A 9 -11.26 16.54 52.39
C TYR A 9 -10.67 15.88 51.14
N MET A 10 -9.74 14.93 51.32
CA MET A 10 -9.15 14.15 50.22
C MET A 10 -10.17 13.22 49.57
N SER A 11 -11.12 12.65 50.33
CA SER A 11 -12.21 11.82 49.76
C SER A 11 -13.23 12.63 48.96
N GLN A 12 -13.31 13.95 49.19
CA GLN A 12 -14.15 14.89 48.45
C GLN A 12 -13.40 15.61 47.32
N MET A 13 -12.06 15.48 47.25
CA MET A 13 -11.27 15.99 46.15
C MET A 13 -11.52 15.16 44.92
N ARG A 14 -12.14 15.78 43.91
CA ARG A 14 -12.32 15.21 42.62
C ARG A 14 -10.96 15.04 41.95
N ALA A 15 -10.71 13.87 41.34
CA ALA A 15 -9.53 13.66 40.51
C ALA A 15 -9.46 14.75 39.41
N MET A 16 -8.28 15.28 39.15
CA MET A 16 -8.09 16.23 38.05
C MET A 16 -8.45 15.54 36.74
N PHE A 17 -9.21 16.22 35.89
CA PHE A 17 -9.57 15.71 34.56
C PHE A 17 -8.32 15.45 33.73
N ASN A 18 -8.10 14.17 33.37
CA ASN A 18 -7.00 13.73 32.55
C ASN A 18 -7.45 13.48 31.11
N LYS A 19 -7.15 14.43 30.22
CA LYS A 19 -7.49 14.34 28.79
C LYS A 19 -6.78 13.21 28.06
N HIS A 20 -5.57 12.85 28.49
CA HIS A 20 -4.79 11.79 27.83
C HIS A 20 -5.38 10.40 28.02
N ALA A 21 -6.24 10.24 29.05
CA ALA A 21 -6.94 8.99 29.31
C ALA A 21 -8.12 8.73 28.37
N LEU A 22 -8.60 9.75 27.67
CA LEU A 22 -9.71 9.64 26.73
C LEU A 22 -9.26 8.87 25.48
N TYR A 23 -10.07 7.89 25.06
CA TYR A 23 -9.78 7.14 23.85
C TYR A 23 -11.02 6.46 23.26
N SER A 24 -11.14 6.53 21.96
CA SER A 24 -11.98 5.69 21.09
C SER A 24 -11.41 5.73 19.68
N ASP A 25 -11.72 4.72 18.90
CA ASP A 25 -11.45 4.65 17.45
C ASP A 25 -12.49 3.74 16.77
N GLU A 26 -12.25 3.40 15.51
CA GLU A 26 -13.12 2.52 14.74
C GLU A 26 -12.63 1.05 14.75
N SER A 27 -11.69 0.68 15.64
CA SER A 27 -11.18 -0.69 15.72
C SER A 27 -12.21 -1.68 16.26
N PRO A 28 -11.97 -3.01 16.07
CA PRO A 28 -12.93 -4.04 16.51
C PRO A 28 -13.26 -4.03 18.00
N GLN A 29 -12.45 -3.38 18.84
CA GLN A 29 -12.76 -3.27 20.27
C GLN A 29 -13.66 -2.09 20.62
N TYR A 30 -13.76 -1.08 19.75
CA TYR A 30 -14.56 0.13 19.96
C TYR A 30 -15.80 0.20 19.07
N GLN A 31 -15.84 -0.55 17.96
CA GLN A 31 -16.99 -0.70 17.07
C GLN A 31 -17.29 -2.19 16.87
N ILE A 32 -18.41 -2.69 17.40
CA ILE A 32 -18.75 -4.13 17.47
C ILE A 32 -20.17 -4.37 16.95
N PRO A 33 -20.37 -5.05 15.81
CA PRO A 33 -19.36 -5.61 14.92
C PRO A 33 -18.53 -4.52 14.22
N PHE A 34 -17.34 -4.89 13.79
CA PHE A 34 -16.35 -3.99 13.16
C PHE A 34 -16.81 -3.51 11.77
N GLU A 35 -17.35 -4.40 10.96
CA GLU A 35 -17.88 -4.15 9.61
C GLU A 35 -19.38 -4.54 9.60
N PRO A 36 -20.29 -3.66 10.06
CA PRO A 36 -21.69 -4.01 10.20
C PRO A 36 -22.43 -4.01 8.86
N ASN A 37 -23.42 -4.89 8.76
CA ASN A 37 -24.41 -4.89 7.69
C ASN A 37 -25.62 -4.01 8.01
N PRO A 38 -26.38 -3.58 7.01
CA PRO A 38 -27.70 -3.00 7.24
C PRO A 38 -28.60 -3.95 8.06
N GLY A 39 -29.22 -3.42 9.11
CA GLY A 39 -30.04 -4.18 10.05
C GLY A 39 -29.32 -4.67 11.31
N ASP A 40 -28.00 -4.57 11.36
CA ASP A 40 -27.24 -4.88 12.56
C ASP A 40 -27.44 -3.83 13.65
N THR A 41 -27.08 -4.19 14.88
CA THR A 41 -26.91 -3.26 15.98
C THR A 41 -25.43 -3.18 16.32
N VAL A 42 -24.85 -1.98 16.27
CA VAL A 42 -23.44 -1.74 16.56
C VAL A 42 -23.29 -1.20 17.96
N LYS A 43 -22.44 -1.83 18.76
CA LYS A 43 -22.00 -1.31 20.04
C LYS A 43 -20.79 -0.40 19.82
N ILE A 44 -20.92 0.85 20.22
CA ILE A 44 -19.86 1.86 20.22
C ILE A 44 -19.33 2.02 21.63
N ARG A 45 -18.00 2.06 21.76
CA ARG A 45 -17.29 2.22 23.04
C ARG A 45 -16.47 3.49 23.08
N PHE A 46 -16.37 4.02 24.29
CA PHE A 46 -15.46 5.11 24.64
C PHE A 46 -14.78 4.81 25.98
N ARG A 47 -13.46 4.94 26.05
CA ARG A 47 -12.66 4.60 27.24
C ARG A 47 -12.12 5.85 27.93
N THR A 48 -12.12 5.85 29.26
CA THR A 48 -11.40 6.82 30.07
C THR A 48 -10.98 6.21 31.41
N LEU A 49 -10.09 6.88 32.18
CA LEU A 49 -9.78 6.45 33.53
C LEU A 49 -11.07 6.45 34.41
N LYS A 50 -11.10 5.54 35.38
CA LYS A 50 -12.20 5.46 36.35
C LYS A 50 -12.39 6.80 37.07
N ASN A 51 -13.63 7.27 37.12
CA ASN A 51 -14.01 8.54 37.74
C ASN A 51 -13.36 9.79 37.11
N ASN A 52 -12.91 9.74 35.86
CA ASN A 52 -12.27 10.86 35.18
C ASN A 52 -13.26 11.89 34.62
N VAL A 53 -14.46 11.46 34.24
CA VAL A 53 -15.50 12.29 33.62
C VAL A 53 -16.85 12.09 34.28
N ASP A 54 -17.77 13.06 34.12
CA ASP A 54 -19.12 12.96 34.64
C ASP A 54 -20.07 12.26 33.69
N ALA A 55 -19.92 12.52 32.39
CA ALA A 55 -20.75 11.93 31.34
C ALA A 55 -19.98 11.89 30.00
N VAL A 56 -20.33 10.90 29.19
CA VAL A 56 -19.96 10.78 27.79
C VAL A 56 -21.24 10.69 26.96
N TYR A 57 -21.34 11.47 25.90
CA TYR A 57 -22.46 11.45 24.98
C TYR A 57 -22.00 11.07 23.59
N PHE A 58 -22.73 10.18 22.95
CA PHE A 58 -22.65 9.88 21.54
C PHE A 58 -23.46 10.96 20.79
N ILE A 59 -22.83 11.58 19.79
CA ILE A 59 -23.43 12.61 18.94
C ILE A 59 -23.41 12.17 17.49
N SER A 60 -24.58 12.16 16.84
CA SER A 60 -24.72 11.90 15.41
C SER A 60 -25.88 12.71 14.84
N GLY A 61 -25.61 13.66 13.97
CA GLY A 61 -26.63 14.59 13.47
C GLY A 61 -27.34 15.32 14.61
N SER A 62 -28.67 15.18 14.69
CA SER A 62 -29.47 15.73 15.76
C SER A 62 -29.55 14.84 17.02
N THR A 63 -29.00 13.64 16.97
CA THR A 63 -29.01 12.69 18.08
C THR A 63 -27.92 13.02 19.08
N ARG A 64 -28.30 13.20 20.35
CA ARG A 64 -27.39 13.30 21.49
C ARG A 64 -27.85 12.30 22.56
N ALA A 65 -27.11 11.22 22.73
CA ALA A 65 -27.47 10.12 23.62
C ALA A 65 -26.36 9.87 24.66
N GLN A 66 -26.75 9.81 25.93
CA GLN A 66 -25.82 9.54 27.02
C GLN A 66 -25.40 8.07 26.99
N MET A 67 -24.10 7.83 27.02
CA MET A 67 -23.52 6.50 27.11
C MET A 67 -23.44 6.03 28.55
N GLN A 68 -23.52 4.72 28.77
CA GLN A 68 -23.44 4.11 30.09
C GLN A 68 -22.16 3.31 30.26
N VAL A 69 -21.63 3.21 31.48
CA VAL A 69 -20.50 2.37 31.79
C VAL A 69 -20.93 0.90 31.69
N GLY A 70 -20.47 0.20 30.65
CA GLY A 70 -20.77 -1.21 30.40
C GLY A 70 -19.65 -2.15 30.87
N LEU A 71 -18.38 -1.67 30.91
CA LEU A 71 -17.23 -2.45 31.31
C LEU A 71 -16.27 -1.60 32.15
N VAL A 72 -15.73 -2.19 33.21
CA VAL A 72 -14.62 -1.61 33.99
C VAL A 72 -13.45 -2.59 33.96
N ARG A 73 -12.29 -2.15 33.47
CA ARG A 73 -11.10 -2.99 33.34
C ARG A 73 -9.83 -2.16 33.54
N ASN A 74 -8.86 -2.67 34.27
CA ASN A 74 -7.53 -2.07 34.47
C ASN A 74 -7.53 -0.62 34.96
N GLY A 75 -8.55 -0.22 35.71
CA GLY A 75 -8.71 1.17 36.18
C GLY A 75 -9.29 2.11 35.16
N PHE A 76 -9.88 1.58 34.09
CA PHE A 76 -10.61 2.34 33.06
C PHE A 76 -12.11 2.01 33.10
N ASP A 77 -12.93 3.03 32.86
CA ASP A 77 -14.35 2.92 32.55
C ASP A 77 -14.52 2.92 31.03
N TYR A 78 -15.27 1.93 30.52
CA TYR A 78 -15.69 1.84 29.13
C TYR A 78 -17.17 2.20 29.03
N TYR A 79 -17.47 3.35 28.46
CA TYR A 79 -18.80 3.79 28.14
C TYR A 79 -19.28 3.13 26.88
N GLU A 80 -20.49 2.62 26.86
CA GLU A 80 -21.09 1.88 25.75
C GLU A 80 -22.45 2.44 25.35
N ILE A 81 -22.79 2.33 24.08
CA ILE A 81 -24.11 2.57 23.51
C ILE A 81 -24.32 1.61 22.34
N GLU A 82 -25.56 1.18 22.15
CA GLU A 82 -25.98 0.37 21.01
C GLU A 82 -26.74 1.23 20.01
N ILE A 83 -26.31 1.18 18.73
CA ILE A 83 -26.84 1.99 17.64
C ILE A 83 -27.39 1.05 16.56
N PRO A 84 -28.69 1.17 16.18
CA PRO A 84 -29.23 0.43 15.06
C PRO A 84 -28.65 0.99 13.74
N VAL A 85 -28.25 0.09 12.83
CA VAL A 85 -27.62 0.43 11.55
C VAL A 85 -28.65 0.26 10.43
N GLY A 86 -28.92 1.35 9.70
CA GLY A 86 -29.74 1.36 8.49
C GLY A 86 -28.89 1.14 7.23
N ASN A 87 -29.37 1.68 6.10
CA ASN A 87 -28.63 1.64 4.83
C ASN A 87 -27.66 2.82 4.67
N GLU A 88 -27.88 3.90 5.39
CA GLU A 88 -27.10 5.13 5.24
C GLU A 88 -25.89 5.15 6.18
N PRO A 89 -24.76 5.73 5.75
CA PRO A 89 -23.59 5.93 6.60
C PRO A 89 -23.92 6.75 7.84
N ILE A 90 -23.36 6.38 8.99
CA ILE A 90 -23.51 7.08 10.25
C ILE A 90 -22.18 7.77 10.57
N ARG A 91 -22.19 9.10 10.73
CA ARG A 91 -21.04 9.87 11.22
C ARG A 91 -21.28 10.29 12.65
N TYR A 92 -20.28 10.13 13.53
CA TYR A 92 -20.43 10.42 14.94
C TYR A 92 -19.13 10.92 15.59
N PHE A 93 -19.30 11.55 16.74
CA PHE A 93 -18.22 11.96 17.63
C PHE A 93 -18.71 11.89 19.07
N PHE A 94 -17.85 12.14 20.06
CA PHE A 94 -18.22 12.14 21.46
C PHE A 94 -18.13 13.53 22.06
N GLU A 95 -19.11 13.86 22.92
CA GLU A 95 -19.05 15.00 23.83
C GLU A 95 -18.77 14.48 25.24
N ILE A 96 -17.77 15.05 25.90
CA ILE A 96 -17.28 14.65 27.21
C ILE A 96 -17.50 15.79 28.18
N GLN A 97 -18.13 15.50 29.34
CA GLN A 97 -18.37 16.45 30.42
C GLN A 97 -17.57 16.06 31.67
N ALA A 98 -16.76 17.00 32.18
CA ALA A 98 -15.99 16.85 33.40
C ALA A 98 -16.00 18.15 34.21
N GLY A 99 -16.91 18.25 35.19
CA GLY A 99 -17.19 19.47 35.94
C GLY A 99 -17.76 20.57 35.06
N ARG A 100 -16.99 21.66 34.93
CA ARG A 100 -17.32 22.77 34.02
C ARG A 100 -16.66 22.65 32.63
N VAL A 101 -15.86 21.60 32.42
CA VAL A 101 -15.20 21.38 31.14
C VAL A 101 -16.10 20.55 30.24
N VAL A 102 -16.33 21.06 29.04
CA VAL A 102 -16.92 20.32 27.93
C VAL A 102 -15.89 20.27 26.83
N CYS A 103 -15.60 19.09 26.32
CA CYS A 103 -14.73 18.90 25.14
C CYS A 103 -15.32 17.81 24.26
N TYR A 104 -14.78 17.71 23.05
CA TYR A 104 -15.19 16.73 22.06
C TYR A 104 -14.06 15.77 21.78
N TYR A 105 -14.41 14.60 21.26
CA TYR A 105 -13.45 13.58 20.83
C TYR A 105 -13.89 13.02 19.47
N ASN A 106 -12.97 13.06 18.52
CA ASN A 106 -13.15 12.54 17.16
C ASN A 106 -11.82 11.87 16.70
N LYS A 107 -11.62 11.63 15.40
CA LYS A 107 -10.40 11.02 14.86
C LYS A 107 -9.11 11.83 15.16
N LEU A 108 -9.20 13.12 15.42
CA LEU A 108 -8.07 13.94 15.90
C LEU A 108 -7.76 13.76 17.39
N GLY A 109 -8.59 12.99 18.11
CA GLY A 109 -8.54 12.91 19.57
C GLY A 109 -9.36 14.02 20.24
N VAL A 110 -8.84 14.58 21.35
CA VAL A 110 -9.53 15.63 22.11
C VAL A 110 -9.48 16.98 21.39
N THR A 111 -10.62 17.56 21.09
CA THR A 111 -10.72 18.85 20.41
C THR A 111 -11.73 19.77 21.11
N ARG A 112 -11.64 21.08 20.89
CA ARG A 112 -12.63 22.08 21.28
C ARG A 112 -13.53 22.50 20.12
N GLU A 113 -13.02 22.37 18.90
CA GLU A 113 -13.71 22.70 17.66
C GLU A 113 -13.97 21.42 16.86
N LEU A 114 -15.17 21.30 16.33
CA LEU A 114 -15.60 20.16 15.55
C LEU A 114 -15.45 20.45 14.06
N GLN A 115 -14.84 19.52 13.36
CA GLN A 115 -14.80 19.47 11.91
C GLN A 115 -15.38 18.12 11.47
N GLU A 116 -16.43 18.13 10.67
CA GLU A 116 -17.16 16.92 10.27
C GLU A 116 -16.28 15.87 9.58
N MET A 117 -15.26 16.32 8.83
CA MET A 117 -14.34 15.41 8.14
C MET A 117 -13.58 14.48 9.09
N TYR A 118 -13.42 14.85 10.35
CA TYR A 118 -12.76 14.03 11.37
C TYR A 118 -13.71 13.23 12.25
N SER A 119 -14.99 13.19 11.91
CA SER A 119 -15.95 12.31 12.60
C SER A 119 -15.60 10.84 12.37
N PHE A 120 -15.88 10.01 13.37
CA PHE A 120 -15.91 8.57 13.18
C PHE A 120 -17.04 8.18 12.24
N GLY A 121 -16.95 6.99 11.62
CA GLY A 121 -17.95 6.54 10.68
C GLY A 121 -18.27 5.07 10.77
N ILE A 122 -19.53 4.76 10.49
CA ILE A 122 -20.02 3.41 10.23
C ILE A 122 -20.55 3.40 8.80
N ILE A 123 -19.97 2.57 7.95
CA ILE A 123 -20.41 2.37 6.57
C ILE A 123 -21.09 1.00 6.47
N PRO A 124 -22.43 0.96 6.45
CA PRO A 124 -23.15 -0.32 6.42
C PRO A 124 -22.85 -1.14 5.16
N GLY A 125 -22.48 -2.42 5.33
CA GLY A 125 -22.19 -3.31 4.21
C GLY A 125 -20.83 -3.10 3.52
N PHE A 126 -20.00 -2.20 4.04
CA PHE A 126 -18.63 -2.05 3.57
C PHE A 126 -17.73 -3.07 4.27
N HIS A 127 -17.20 -3.99 3.48
CA HIS A 127 -16.27 -5.02 3.92
C HIS A 127 -15.02 -4.98 3.06
N THR A 128 -13.86 -5.04 3.70
CA THR A 128 -12.58 -5.31 3.04
C THR A 128 -12.20 -6.78 3.24
N PRO A 129 -11.50 -7.43 2.29
CA PRO A 129 -11.12 -8.82 2.46
C PRO A 129 -10.32 -9.05 3.75
N ASP A 130 -10.71 -10.04 4.55
CA ASP A 130 -10.04 -10.33 5.83
C ASP A 130 -8.57 -10.72 5.63
N TRP A 131 -8.27 -11.43 4.54
CA TRP A 131 -6.91 -11.82 4.21
C TRP A 131 -5.98 -10.63 3.95
N ALA A 132 -6.52 -9.45 3.58
CA ALA A 132 -5.73 -8.25 3.25
C ALA A 132 -5.41 -7.39 4.48
N LYS A 133 -6.17 -7.51 5.57
CA LYS A 133 -5.97 -6.73 6.79
C LYS A 133 -4.65 -7.08 7.47
N GLY A 134 -3.69 -6.17 7.42
CA GLY A 134 -2.33 -6.38 7.95
C GLY A 134 -1.52 -7.43 7.18
N ALA A 135 -1.89 -7.79 5.96
CA ALA A 135 -1.16 -8.79 5.19
C ALA A 135 0.24 -8.28 4.76
N VAL A 136 1.23 -9.13 4.87
CA VAL A 136 2.57 -8.85 4.36
C VAL A 136 2.57 -9.03 2.84
N MET A 137 2.71 -7.93 2.12
CA MET A 137 2.70 -7.89 0.66
C MET A 137 4.10 -7.77 0.09
N TYR A 138 4.30 -8.24 -1.14
CA TYR A 138 5.57 -8.19 -1.84
C TYR A 138 5.33 -7.79 -3.30
N GLN A 139 5.82 -6.61 -3.69
CA GLN A 139 5.70 -6.09 -5.03
C GLN A 139 6.83 -6.62 -5.92
N ILE A 140 6.48 -7.15 -7.08
CA ILE A 140 7.42 -7.71 -8.06
C ILE A 140 7.36 -6.93 -9.38
N PHE A 141 8.47 -6.32 -9.76
CA PHE A 141 8.73 -5.85 -11.12
C PHE A 141 9.32 -7.02 -11.92
N VAL A 142 8.46 -7.73 -12.66
CA VAL A 142 8.72 -9.09 -13.15
C VAL A 142 9.98 -9.19 -14.03
N ASP A 143 10.19 -8.27 -14.98
CA ASP A 143 11.38 -8.23 -15.87
C ASP A 143 12.71 -8.23 -15.09
N ARG A 144 12.70 -7.79 -13.82
CA ARG A 144 13.90 -7.59 -13.00
C ARG A 144 14.00 -8.55 -11.80
N PHE A 145 13.08 -9.48 -11.68
CA PHE A 145 13.02 -10.36 -10.50
C PHE A 145 13.79 -11.67 -10.71
N CYS A 146 13.38 -12.51 -11.67
CA CYS A 146 14.02 -13.78 -11.95
C CYS A 146 13.66 -14.25 -13.37
N ASN A 147 14.67 -14.64 -14.16
CA ASN A 147 14.46 -15.29 -15.46
C ASN A 147 14.35 -16.80 -15.27
N GLY A 148 13.16 -17.36 -15.46
CA GLY A 148 12.85 -18.78 -15.31
C GLY A 148 12.84 -19.53 -16.66
N ASP A 149 12.53 -18.84 -17.76
CA ASP A 149 12.46 -19.42 -19.10
C ASP A 149 13.14 -18.49 -20.15
N PRO A 150 14.45 -18.59 -20.35
CA PRO A 150 15.15 -17.75 -21.32
C PRO A 150 14.66 -17.87 -22.77
N SER A 151 13.80 -18.85 -23.09
CA SER A 151 13.22 -19.00 -24.43
C SER A 151 12.15 -17.96 -24.75
N ASN A 152 11.60 -17.28 -23.75
CA ASN A 152 10.60 -16.23 -23.91
C ASN A 152 11.19 -14.81 -23.91
N ASP A 153 12.50 -14.65 -23.70
CA ASP A 153 13.14 -13.35 -23.62
C ASP A 153 12.86 -12.49 -24.86
N VAL A 154 12.67 -11.17 -24.64
CA VAL A 154 12.71 -10.18 -25.72
C VAL A 154 14.07 -10.21 -26.40
N LEU A 155 14.10 -10.27 -27.72
CA LEU A 155 15.35 -10.32 -28.49
C LEU A 155 15.79 -8.93 -28.95
N THR A 156 17.11 -8.72 -29.04
CA THR A 156 17.63 -7.46 -29.61
C THR A 156 17.18 -7.32 -31.06
N GLY A 157 16.53 -6.18 -31.38
CA GLY A 157 15.96 -5.93 -32.70
C GLY A 157 14.66 -6.65 -32.98
N GLU A 158 13.97 -7.17 -31.98
CA GLU A 158 12.69 -7.86 -32.15
C GLU A 158 11.60 -6.92 -32.68
N TYR A 159 11.56 -5.70 -32.17
CA TYR A 159 10.68 -4.61 -32.64
C TYR A 159 11.30 -3.25 -32.33
N SER A 160 10.63 -2.18 -32.74
CA SER A 160 11.02 -0.80 -32.43
C SER A 160 10.04 -0.17 -31.45
N TYR A 161 10.54 0.51 -30.41
CA TYR A 161 9.76 1.24 -29.42
C TYR A 161 10.34 2.63 -29.21
N ILE A 162 9.50 3.68 -29.29
CA ILE A 162 9.92 5.10 -29.20
C ILE A 162 11.13 5.38 -30.12
N GLY A 163 11.00 4.97 -31.40
CA GLY A 163 11.92 5.30 -32.47
C GLY A 163 13.27 4.61 -32.46
N GLU A 164 13.49 3.61 -31.61
CA GLU A 164 14.69 2.76 -31.60
C GLU A 164 14.33 1.30 -31.35
N GLN A 165 15.19 0.37 -31.72
CA GLN A 165 14.99 -1.04 -31.49
C GLN A 165 15.15 -1.42 -30.03
N VAL A 166 14.39 -2.42 -29.57
CA VAL A 166 14.52 -3.01 -28.24
C VAL A 166 15.82 -3.84 -28.12
N ASN A 167 16.29 -4.01 -26.88
CA ASN A 167 17.51 -4.73 -26.57
C ASN A 167 17.28 -5.77 -25.48
N LYS A 168 17.77 -6.98 -25.71
CA LYS A 168 18.02 -7.95 -24.65
C LYS A 168 19.26 -7.54 -23.87
N VAL A 169 19.18 -7.54 -22.55
CA VAL A 169 20.33 -7.31 -21.66
C VAL A 169 20.86 -8.68 -21.22
N ASP A 170 22.06 -9.02 -21.68
CA ASP A 170 22.69 -10.32 -21.35
C ASP A 170 23.32 -10.35 -19.95
N ASP A 171 23.77 -9.20 -19.46
CA ASP A 171 24.32 -9.07 -18.11
C ASP A 171 23.21 -8.71 -17.11
N TRP A 172 22.76 -9.70 -16.32
CA TRP A 172 21.75 -9.53 -15.29
C TRP A 172 22.09 -8.43 -14.27
N ASN A 173 23.36 -8.18 -14.01
CA ASN A 173 23.81 -7.18 -13.03
C ASN A 173 24.07 -5.79 -13.63
N ARG A 174 23.83 -5.61 -14.92
CA ARG A 174 23.96 -4.29 -15.56
C ARG A 174 22.94 -3.31 -14.94
N PHE A 175 23.39 -2.10 -14.63
CA PHE A 175 22.49 -1.05 -14.15
C PHE A 175 21.55 -0.57 -15.25
N PRO A 176 20.30 -0.18 -14.89
CA PRO A 176 19.39 0.47 -15.82
C PRO A 176 20.01 1.74 -16.44
N GLU A 177 19.69 2.01 -17.69
CA GLU A 177 20.10 3.23 -18.38
C GLU A 177 19.17 4.40 -18.00
N GLN A 178 19.59 5.63 -18.29
CA GLN A 178 18.81 6.84 -17.98
C GLN A 178 17.43 6.85 -18.67
N MET A 179 17.34 6.32 -19.90
CA MET A 179 16.10 6.10 -20.65
C MET A 179 15.89 4.60 -20.87
N ASP A 180 15.61 3.90 -19.80
CA ASP A 180 15.58 2.44 -19.77
C ASP A 180 14.19 1.87 -20.08
N VAL A 181 13.57 2.28 -21.18
CA VAL A 181 12.24 1.77 -21.60
C VAL A 181 12.31 0.62 -22.59
N ARG A 182 13.48 0.36 -23.19
CA ARG A 182 13.70 -0.61 -24.27
C ARG A 182 14.66 -1.76 -23.92
N ASN A 183 15.22 -1.76 -22.70
CA ASN A 183 16.17 -2.76 -22.25
C ASN A 183 15.42 -3.81 -21.40
N PHE A 184 15.51 -5.07 -21.81
CA PHE A 184 14.81 -6.18 -21.17
C PHE A 184 15.82 -7.16 -20.57
N TYR A 185 15.61 -7.53 -19.30
CA TYR A 185 16.49 -8.41 -18.55
C TYR A 185 15.99 -9.86 -18.54
N GLY A 186 14.74 -10.08 -18.94
CA GLY A 186 14.18 -11.42 -19.15
C GLY A 186 13.57 -12.06 -17.92
N GLY A 187 13.34 -11.32 -16.82
CA GLY A 187 12.52 -11.84 -15.74
C GLY A 187 11.10 -12.16 -16.22
N ASP A 188 10.50 -13.24 -15.72
CA ASP A 188 9.23 -13.79 -16.20
C ASP A 188 8.38 -14.46 -15.10
N LEU A 189 7.19 -14.92 -15.45
CA LEU A 189 6.29 -15.58 -14.51
C LEU A 189 6.81 -16.96 -14.05
N GLN A 190 7.58 -17.67 -14.89
CA GLN A 190 8.23 -18.90 -14.45
C GLN A 190 9.27 -18.60 -13.36
N GLY A 191 10.03 -17.52 -13.49
CA GLY A 191 10.98 -17.08 -12.48
C GLY A 191 10.29 -16.69 -11.17
N VAL A 192 9.10 -16.10 -11.22
CA VAL A 192 8.28 -15.85 -10.02
C VAL A 192 7.87 -17.17 -9.37
N ILE A 193 7.39 -18.14 -10.16
CA ILE A 193 7.01 -19.48 -9.67
C ILE A 193 8.22 -20.16 -9.00
N ASP A 194 9.38 -20.13 -9.62
CA ASP A 194 10.62 -20.74 -9.12
C ASP A 194 11.09 -20.13 -7.78
N LYS A 195 10.68 -18.91 -7.48
CA LYS A 195 11.02 -18.19 -6.25
C LYS A 195 9.90 -18.15 -5.19
N MET A 196 8.78 -18.84 -5.42
CA MET A 196 7.66 -18.83 -4.45
C MET A 196 8.03 -19.44 -3.10
N ASP A 197 8.89 -20.45 -3.07
CA ASP A 197 9.36 -21.03 -1.79
C ASP A 197 10.21 -20.03 -1.00
N TYR A 198 11.02 -19.22 -1.68
CA TYR A 198 11.73 -18.10 -1.07
C TYR A 198 10.79 -17.07 -0.47
N LEU A 199 9.76 -16.66 -1.22
CA LEU A 199 8.76 -15.70 -0.75
C LEU A 199 7.96 -16.24 0.45
N GLN A 200 7.59 -17.51 0.41
CA GLN A 200 6.92 -18.17 1.54
C GLN A 200 7.82 -18.24 2.78
N ASP A 201 9.09 -18.59 2.62
CA ASP A 201 10.08 -18.64 3.72
C ASP A 201 10.36 -17.25 4.31
N LEU A 202 10.34 -16.20 3.49
CA LEU A 202 10.41 -14.81 3.95
C LEU A 202 9.19 -14.40 4.79
N GLY A 203 8.04 -15.06 4.58
CA GLY A 203 6.80 -14.80 5.28
C GLY A 203 5.78 -13.98 4.49
N VAL A 204 5.96 -13.82 3.18
CA VAL A 204 5.04 -13.11 2.26
C VAL A 204 3.68 -13.80 2.25
N GLN A 205 2.63 -13.02 2.28
CA GLN A 205 1.24 -13.46 2.23
C GLN A 205 0.54 -13.05 0.94
N VAL A 206 1.03 -12.00 0.27
CA VAL A 206 0.44 -11.46 -0.95
C VAL A 206 1.54 -11.09 -1.93
N ILE A 207 1.42 -11.53 -3.18
CA ILE A 207 2.26 -11.10 -4.29
C ILE A 207 1.49 -10.04 -5.08
N TYR A 208 2.05 -8.86 -5.20
CA TYR A 208 1.57 -7.83 -6.13
C TYR A 208 2.50 -7.78 -7.34
N LEU A 209 1.97 -8.10 -8.51
CA LEU A 209 2.68 -8.05 -9.79
C LEU A 209 2.45 -6.69 -10.46
N ASN A 210 3.53 -5.96 -10.80
CA ASN A 210 3.42 -4.88 -11.79
C ASN A 210 2.83 -5.45 -13.09
N PRO A 211 2.36 -4.61 -14.06
CA PRO A 211 1.55 -5.10 -15.19
C PRO A 211 2.15 -6.30 -15.92
N VAL A 212 1.32 -7.31 -16.22
CA VAL A 212 1.73 -8.58 -16.84
C VAL A 212 1.04 -8.89 -18.16
N PHE A 213 0.13 -8.02 -18.60
CA PHE A 213 -0.58 -8.18 -19.88
C PHE A 213 0.36 -7.88 -21.06
N VAL A 214 -0.06 -8.13 -22.30
CA VAL A 214 0.77 -7.83 -23.48
C VAL A 214 1.12 -6.34 -23.55
N TRP A 215 2.38 -5.99 -23.75
CA TRP A 215 2.90 -4.60 -23.82
C TRP A 215 4.22 -4.49 -24.57
N PRO A 216 4.61 -3.31 -25.09
CA PRO A 216 5.88 -3.12 -25.81
C PRO A 216 7.03 -2.58 -24.95
N SER A 217 6.80 -1.93 -23.80
CA SER A 217 7.85 -1.35 -22.95
C SER A 217 8.30 -2.28 -21.84
N ASN A 218 9.44 -2.01 -21.23
CA ASN A 218 9.87 -2.74 -20.04
C ASN A 218 9.13 -2.32 -18.75
N HIS A 219 8.58 -1.11 -18.69
CA HIS A 219 7.78 -0.65 -17.54
C HIS A 219 6.34 -1.18 -17.54
N LYS A 220 5.79 -1.51 -18.73
CA LYS A 220 4.55 -2.28 -18.90
C LYS A 220 3.25 -1.54 -18.57
N TYR A 221 3.30 -0.21 -18.46
CA TYR A 221 2.12 0.64 -18.26
C TYR A 221 1.49 1.11 -19.58
N ASP A 222 1.85 0.51 -20.69
CA ASP A 222 1.34 0.78 -22.05
C ASP A 222 0.71 -0.49 -22.64
N ILE A 223 -0.40 -0.92 -22.01
CA ILE A 223 -1.05 -2.19 -22.32
C ILE A 223 -1.45 -2.28 -23.80
N GLN A 224 -1.07 -3.41 -24.42
CA GLN A 224 -1.36 -3.75 -25.81
C GLN A 224 -2.59 -4.65 -25.94
N ASP A 225 -2.76 -5.62 -25.04
CA ASP A 225 -3.93 -6.50 -24.99
C ASP A 225 -4.25 -6.88 -23.54
N TYR A 226 -5.43 -6.47 -23.05
CA TYR A 226 -5.89 -6.75 -21.68
C TYR A 226 -6.41 -8.18 -21.46
N ASP A 227 -6.61 -8.94 -22.54
CA ASP A 227 -7.20 -10.28 -22.47
C ASP A 227 -6.15 -11.37 -22.27
N TYR A 228 -4.85 -11.04 -22.41
CA TYR A 228 -3.78 -12.04 -22.39
C TYR A 228 -2.54 -11.55 -21.63
N ILE A 229 -1.90 -12.51 -20.97
CA ILE A 229 -0.56 -12.35 -20.44
C ILE A 229 0.44 -12.23 -21.58
N ASP A 230 1.43 -11.36 -21.46
CA ASP A 230 2.47 -11.21 -22.47
C ASP A 230 3.28 -12.51 -22.64
N PRO A 231 3.42 -13.03 -23.85
CA PRO A 231 4.21 -14.24 -24.11
C PRO A 231 5.69 -14.12 -23.67
N HIS A 232 6.25 -12.90 -23.58
CA HIS A 232 7.61 -12.69 -23.04
C HIS A 232 7.69 -12.83 -21.51
N PHE A 233 6.55 -12.79 -20.82
CA PHE A 233 6.43 -13.19 -19.40
C PHE A 233 5.85 -14.58 -19.25
N GLY A 234 5.18 -15.06 -20.27
CA GLY A 234 4.44 -16.31 -20.31
C GLY A 234 5.17 -17.42 -21.04
N LYS A 235 4.53 -17.93 -22.09
CA LYS A 235 5.01 -19.07 -22.86
C LYS A 235 4.96 -18.76 -24.35
N ILE A 236 6.09 -18.92 -25.04
CA ILE A 236 6.19 -18.87 -26.50
C ILE A 236 6.23 -20.29 -27.02
N VAL A 237 5.18 -20.72 -27.74
CA VAL A 237 5.06 -22.05 -28.36
C VAL A 237 5.15 -21.98 -29.89
N SER A 238 4.93 -20.79 -30.47
CA SER A 238 5.20 -20.45 -31.86
C SER A 238 6.17 -19.28 -31.89
N ASP A 239 7.27 -19.40 -32.61
CA ASP A 239 8.35 -18.38 -32.67
C ASP A 239 8.83 -18.24 -34.11
N GLU A 240 7.89 -17.94 -35.01
CA GLU A 240 8.15 -17.80 -36.43
C GLU A 240 8.41 -16.34 -36.81
N GLY A 241 9.03 -16.15 -37.98
CA GLY A 241 9.31 -14.84 -38.55
C GLY A 241 10.71 -14.30 -38.24
N ASP A 242 10.93 -13.06 -38.63
CA ASP A 242 12.23 -12.41 -38.61
C ASP A 242 12.31 -11.23 -37.65
N LEU A 243 13.49 -10.97 -37.14
CA LEU A 243 13.84 -9.73 -36.44
C LEU A 243 13.92 -8.56 -37.42
N LEU A 244 13.76 -7.34 -36.90
CA LEU A 244 14.02 -6.14 -37.71
C LEU A 244 15.47 -6.06 -38.16
N TRP A 245 15.68 -5.61 -39.40
CA TRP A 245 17.06 -5.26 -39.85
C TRP A 245 17.62 -4.13 -38.97
N PRO A 246 18.94 -4.10 -38.74
CA PRO A 246 19.55 -3.03 -37.96
C PRO A 246 19.14 -1.64 -38.46
N GLY A 247 18.58 -0.82 -37.58
CA GLY A 247 18.08 0.53 -37.86
C GLY A 247 16.68 0.61 -38.50
N ASP A 248 16.05 -0.51 -38.84
CA ASP A 248 14.62 -0.52 -39.24
C ASP A 248 13.73 -0.22 -38.04
N LYS A 249 12.71 0.63 -38.27
CA LYS A 249 11.77 1.08 -37.26
C LYS A 249 10.32 0.74 -37.60
N ASP A 250 10.09 0.09 -38.71
CA ASP A 250 8.76 -0.28 -39.22
C ASP A 250 8.32 -1.61 -38.61
N ASN A 251 7.50 -1.54 -37.57
CA ASN A 251 7.01 -2.71 -36.85
C ASN A 251 6.13 -3.67 -37.69
N THR A 252 5.64 -3.23 -38.86
CA THR A 252 4.97 -4.14 -39.81
C THR A 252 5.91 -5.23 -40.35
N ARG A 253 7.22 -5.02 -40.22
CA ARG A 253 8.28 -5.98 -40.61
C ARG A 253 8.82 -6.80 -39.45
N ALA A 254 8.42 -6.49 -38.23
CA ALA A 254 8.79 -7.23 -37.04
C ALA A 254 7.98 -8.53 -36.93
N THR A 255 8.13 -9.40 -37.95
CA THR A 255 7.22 -10.54 -38.12
C THR A 255 7.32 -11.58 -37.00
N ARG A 256 8.49 -11.68 -36.36
CA ARG A 256 8.65 -12.53 -35.18
C ARG A 256 7.91 -11.95 -33.97
N TYR A 257 8.04 -10.66 -33.69
CA TYR A 257 7.27 -10.01 -32.63
C TYR A 257 5.76 -10.15 -32.87
N ILE A 258 5.31 -9.91 -34.11
CA ILE A 258 3.90 -10.09 -34.48
C ILE A 258 3.44 -11.51 -34.18
N ASP A 259 4.21 -12.55 -34.57
CA ASP A 259 3.85 -13.94 -34.27
C ASP A 259 3.81 -14.16 -32.73
N ARG A 260 4.83 -13.70 -32.00
CA ARG A 260 4.90 -13.89 -30.55
C ARG A 260 3.70 -13.29 -29.81
N VAL A 261 3.27 -12.06 -30.14
CA VAL A 261 2.25 -11.32 -29.38
C VAL A 261 0.83 -11.35 -29.96
N THR A 262 0.64 -11.92 -31.16
CA THR A 262 -0.69 -12.03 -31.81
C THR A 262 -1.12 -13.47 -32.05
N ASN A 263 -0.20 -14.45 -31.98
CA ASN A 263 -0.52 -15.85 -32.17
C ASN A 263 -1.30 -16.38 -30.95
N LYS A 264 -2.53 -16.87 -31.21
CA LYS A 264 -3.42 -17.35 -30.17
C LYS A 264 -2.83 -18.47 -29.31
N ALA A 265 -2.00 -19.36 -29.91
CA ALA A 265 -1.36 -20.43 -29.16
C ALA A 265 -0.39 -19.89 -28.09
N ASN A 266 0.37 -18.82 -28.39
CA ASN A 266 1.25 -18.15 -27.43
C ASN A 266 0.46 -17.47 -26.33
N LEU A 267 -0.59 -16.73 -26.71
CA LEU A 267 -1.44 -15.99 -25.80
C LEU A 267 -2.18 -16.92 -24.82
N GLU A 268 -2.73 -18.02 -25.30
CA GLU A 268 -3.42 -19.02 -24.49
C GLU A 268 -2.44 -19.77 -23.56
N ALA A 269 -1.27 -20.18 -24.06
CA ALA A 269 -0.24 -20.83 -23.24
C ALA A 269 0.27 -19.89 -22.13
N SER A 270 0.36 -18.59 -22.40
CA SER A 270 0.76 -17.60 -21.40
C SER A 270 -0.32 -17.41 -20.33
N ASN A 271 -1.59 -17.39 -20.70
CA ASN A 271 -2.70 -17.39 -19.75
C ASN A 271 -2.71 -18.66 -18.88
N GLU A 272 -2.43 -19.83 -19.45
CA GLU A 272 -2.30 -21.09 -18.69
C GLU A 272 -1.16 -21.03 -17.66
N LEU A 273 -0.03 -20.43 -18.01
CA LEU A 273 1.08 -20.24 -17.06
C LEU A 273 0.69 -19.31 -15.91
N PHE A 274 -0.06 -18.23 -16.19
CA PHE A 274 -0.58 -17.37 -15.13
C PHE A 274 -1.55 -18.09 -14.20
N ILE A 275 -2.46 -18.90 -14.74
CA ILE A 275 -3.36 -19.74 -13.94
C ILE A 275 -2.52 -20.64 -13.02
N HIS A 276 -1.48 -21.27 -13.55
CA HIS A 276 -0.57 -22.10 -12.77
C HIS A 276 0.17 -21.30 -11.68
N LEU A 277 0.61 -20.07 -11.96
CA LEU A 277 1.22 -19.17 -10.98
C LEU A 277 0.26 -18.90 -9.80
N VAL A 278 -0.99 -18.55 -10.09
CA VAL A 278 -2.00 -18.28 -9.04
C VAL A 278 -2.27 -19.55 -8.23
N GLU A 279 -2.38 -20.72 -8.86
CA GLU A 279 -2.54 -21.99 -8.16
C GLU A 279 -1.36 -22.30 -7.23
N GLU A 280 -0.12 -22.08 -7.68
CA GLU A 280 1.08 -22.30 -6.89
C GLU A 280 1.19 -21.31 -5.71
N ALA A 281 0.77 -20.06 -5.90
CA ALA A 281 0.66 -19.09 -4.83
C ALA A 281 -0.40 -19.53 -3.79
N HIS A 282 -1.60 -19.89 -4.24
CA HIS A 282 -2.69 -20.33 -3.36
C HIS A 282 -2.35 -21.60 -2.58
N LYS A 283 -1.64 -22.57 -3.17
CA LYS A 283 -1.15 -23.79 -2.48
C LYS A 283 -0.24 -23.44 -1.30
N ARG A 284 0.47 -22.31 -1.38
CA ARG A 284 1.36 -21.80 -0.31
C ARG A 284 0.66 -20.82 0.63
N GLY A 285 -0.64 -20.60 0.46
CA GLY A 285 -1.43 -19.65 1.24
C GLY A 285 -1.16 -18.19 0.88
N MET A 286 -0.54 -17.92 -0.27
CA MET A 286 -0.30 -16.57 -0.78
C MET A 286 -1.41 -16.15 -1.76
N LYS A 287 -1.73 -14.84 -1.75
CA LYS A 287 -2.66 -14.17 -2.65
C LYS A 287 -1.92 -13.49 -3.79
N VAL A 288 -2.62 -13.19 -4.90
CA VAL A 288 -2.05 -12.54 -6.08
C VAL A 288 -2.89 -11.33 -6.49
N ILE A 289 -2.26 -10.14 -6.53
CA ILE A 289 -2.88 -8.89 -6.99
C ILE A 289 -2.28 -8.53 -8.35
N LEU A 290 -3.15 -8.17 -9.30
CA LEU A 290 -2.78 -7.67 -10.62
C LEU A 290 -2.78 -6.15 -10.67
N ASP A 291 -1.96 -5.59 -11.56
CA ASP A 291 -1.94 -4.16 -11.86
C ASP A 291 -2.89 -3.84 -13.03
N GLY A 292 -3.87 -2.99 -12.79
CA GLY A 292 -4.90 -2.57 -13.74
C GLY A 292 -4.65 -1.17 -14.26
N VAL A 293 -4.17 -1.06 -15.49
CA VAL A 293 -3.92 0.21 -16.18
C VAL A 293 -5.11 0.54 -17.06
N PHE A 294 -6.12 1.19 -16.49
CA PHE A 294 -7.39 1.43 -17.17
C PHE A 294 -7.61 2.90 -17.59
N ASN A 295 -6.78 3.85 -17.13
CA ASN A 295 -6.86 5.25 -17.55
C ASN A 295 -6.46 5.45 -19.02
N HIS A 296 -5.48 4.70 -19.48
CA HIS A 296 -4.89 4.76 -20.82
C HIS A 296 -4.47 3.35 -21.27
N CYS A 297 -4.13 3.21 -22.53
CA CYS A 297 -3.48 2.01 -23.07
C CYS A 297 -2.16 2.37 -23.76
N GLY A 298 -1.49 1.41 -24.39
CA GLY A 298 -0.33 1.66 -25.22
C GLY A 298 -0.71 2.03 -26.67
N SER A 299 0.18 2.69 -27.39
CA SER A 299 0.02 2.95 -28.84
C SER A 299 0.03 1.66 -29.67
N PHE A 300 0.60 0.57 -29.15
CA PHE A 300 0.56 -0.78 -29.74
C PHE A 300 -0.77 -1.51 -29.49
N ASN A 301 -1.67 -0.98 -28.64
CA ASN A 301 -2.91 -1.64 -28.28
C ASN A 301 -3.75 -2.00 -29.49
N LYS A 302 -4.28 -3.24 -29.52
CA LYS A 302 -5.08 -3.79 -30.62
C LYS A 302 -6.29 -2.92 -31.00
N TRP A 303 -6.83 -2.14 -30.07
CA TRP A 303 -7.94 -1.23 -30.34
C TRP A 303 -7.54 0.00 -31.14
N LEU A 304 -6.28 0.47 -30.98
CA LEU A 304 -5.72 1.60 -31.73
C LEU A 304 -4.89 1.13 -32.93
N ASP A 305 -3.96 0.21 -32.70
CA ASP A 305 -3.02 -0.38 -33.66
C ASP A 305 -2.19 0.67 -34.41
N ARG A 306 -1.63 1.64 -33.70
CA ARG A 306 -0.76 2.67 -34.32
C ARG A 306 0.46 2.05 -35.00
N GLU A 307 1.01 0.97 -34.45
CA GLU A 307 2.17 0.31 -34.99
C GLU A 307 1.83 -0.72 -36.09
N ARG A 308 0.54 -0.91 -36.37
CA ARG A 308 0.02 -1.72 -37.47
C ARG A 308 0.38 -3.23 -37.38
N ILE A 309 0.63 -3.70 -36.17
CA ILE A 309 0.98 -5.11 -35.92
C ILE A 309 -0.23 -6.03 -36.00
N TYR A 310 -1.41 -5.55 -35.64
CA TYR A 310 -2.67 -6.30 -35.77
C TYR A 310 -3.26 -6.21 -37.17
N GLU A 311 -3.00 -5.14 -37.92
CA GLU A 311 -3.32 -5.04 -39.35
C GLU A 311 -2.61 -6.15 -40.15
N ALA A 312 -1.33 -6.41 -39.81
CA ALA A 312 -0.54 -7.49 -40.40
C ALA A 312 -0.92 -8.87 -39.91
N GLY A 313 -1.51 -8.97 -38.69
CA GLY A 313 -1.94 -10.19 -38.06
C GLY A 313 -3.26 -10.74 -38.65
N LYS A 314 -3.47 -12.06 -38.57
CA LYS A 314 -4.71 -12.67 -39.04
C LYS A 314 -5.75 -12.77 -37.92
N GLY A 315 -6.99 -12.41 -38.22
CA GLY A 315 -8.13 -12.63 -37.34
C GLY A 315 -8.36 -11.50 -36.30
N TYR A 316 -7.82 -10.32 -36.53
CA TYR A 316 -8.09 -9.12 -35.76
C TYR A 316 -8.89 -8.08 -36.56
N GLU A 317 -9.76 -7.34 -35.88
CA GLU A 317 -10.45 -6.18 -36.48
C GLU A 317 -9.45 -5.02 -36.65
N PRO A 318 -9.64 -4.13 -37.62
CA PRO A 318 -8.76 -2.99 -37.81
C PRO A 318 -8.83 -2.05 -36.60
N GLY A 319 -7.66 -1.58 -36.13
CA GLY A 319 -7.58 -0.61 -35.05
C GLY A 319 -8.12 0.79 -35.44
N ALA A 320 -8.45 1.60 -34.46
CA ALA A 320 -9.00 2.93 -34.68
C ALA A 320 -8.05 3.93 -35.35
N TYR A 321 -6.72 3.71 -35.22
CA TYR A 321 -5.71 4.47 -35.96
C TYR A 321 -5.75 4.13 -37.47
N VAL A 322 -5.96 2.83 -37.79
CA VAL A 322 -5.87 2.30 -39.16
C VAL A 322 -7.07 2.73 -39.99
N ALA A 323 -8.29 2.64 -39.47
CA ALA A 323 -9.51 2.84 -40.22
C ALA A 323 -10.59 3.62 -39.43
N GLN A 324 -11.29 4.52 -40.11
CA GLN A 324 -12.37 5.31 -39.49
C GLN A 324 -13.57 4.46 -39.10
N ASP A 325 -13.86 3.40 -39.82
CA ASP A 325 -14.96 2.46 -39.55
C ASP A 325 -14.55 1.33 -38.59
N SER A 326 -13.41 1.45 -37.92
CA SER A 326 -13.00 0.52 -36.88
C SER A 326 -14.10 0.36 -35.83
N PRO A 327 -14.35 -0.89 -35.35
CA PRO A 327 -15.25 -1.12 -34.23
C PRO A 327 -14.79 -0.51 -32.90
N TYR A 328 -13.54 -0.03 -32.86
CA TYR A 328 -12.90 0.62 -31.71
C TYR A 328 -12.79 2.13 -31.84
N HIS A 329 -13.35 2.74 -32.90
CA HIS A 329 -13.26 4.18 -33.18
C HIS A 329 -13.65 5.02 -31.95
N THR A 330 -14.76 4.71 -31.30
CA THR A 330 -15.26 5.44 -30.12
C THR A 330 -14.42 5.24 -28.84
N PHE A 331 -13.49 4.26 -28.82
CA PHE A 331 -12.63 3.99 -27.66
C PHE A 331 -11.60 5.10 -27.42
N PHE A 332 -11.37 5.91 -28.46
CA PHE A 332 -10.45 7.04 -28.46
C PHE A 332 -11.17 8.32 -28.88
N LYS A 333 -10.64 9.45 -28.41
CA LYS A 333 -11.10 10.75 -28.82
C LYS A 333 -10.17 11.28 -29.91
N PHE A 334 -10.69 11.46 -31.14
CA PHE A 334 -9.92 12.02 -32.22
C PHE A 334 -10.22 13.52 -32.36
N TYR A 335 -9.17 14.34 -32.55
CA TYR A 335 -9.29 15.79 -32.76
C TYR A 335 -9.49 16.15 -34.24
N ASN A 336 -9.20 15.22 -35.18
CA ASN A 336 -9.39 15.38 -36.60
C ASN A 336 -10.06 14.14 -37.22
N GLU A 337 -11.33 14.21 -37.49
CA GLU A 337 -12.16 13.14 -38.07
C GLU A 337 -12.00 12.94 -39.57
N HIS A 338 -11.03 13.62 -40.24
CA HIS A 338 -10.79 13.55 -41.65
C HIS A 338 -9.42 13.06 -42.06
N ASN A 339 -8.66 12.47 -41.12
CA ASN A 339 -7.24 12.10 -41.31
C ASN A 339 -7.02 10.60 -41.46
N TRP A 340 -7.99 9.82 -41.88
CA TRP A 340 -7.81 8.42 -42.20
C TRP A 340 -7.37 8.19 -43.65
N PRO A 341 -6.65 7.04 -43.92
CA PRO A 341 -6.17 6.06 -42.96
C PRO A 341 -5.00 6.56 -42.13
N TYR A 342 -4.73 5.88 -40.98
CA TYR A 342 -3.64 6.15 -40.06
C TYR A 342 -3.74 7.52 -39.34
N ASN A 343 -4.82 7.68 -38.61
CA ASN A 343 -5.12 8.94 -37.91
C ASN A 343 -4.29 9.09 -36.61
N GLU A 344 -3.31 9.98 -36.61
CA GLU A 344 -2.43 10.29 -35.49
C GLU A 344 -2.98 11.34 -34.49
N PHE A 345 -4.17 11.94 -34.79
CA PHE A 345 -4.75 13.04 -34.01
C PHE A 345 -5.69 12.55 -32.90
N TYR A 346 -5.22 11.60 -32.08
CA TYR A 346 -5.97 11.08 -30.93
C TYR A 346 -5.48 11.70 -29.62
N ASP A 347 -6.35 11.66 -28.58
CA ASP A 347 -6.03 12.13 -27.24
C ASP A 347 -5.04 11.19 -26.53
N GLY A 348 -4.00 11.76 -25.94
CA GLY A 348 -3.02 11.06 -25.15
C GLY A 348 -3.03 11.54 -23.69
N TRP A 349 -2.81 10.61 -22.74
CA TRP A 349 -2.67 10.96 -21.34
C TRP A 349 -1.48 11.92 -21.17
N TRP A 350 -1.75 13.10 -20.61
CA TRP A 350 -0.79 14.22 -20.52
C TRP A 350 -0.16 14.63 -21.88
N GLY A 351 -0.86 14.33 -22.97
CA GLY A 351 -0.39 14.62 -24.32
C GLY A 351 0.64 13.64 -24.88
N HIS A 352 0.88 12.52 -24.19
CA HIS A 352 1.78 11.46 -24.69
C HIS A 352 1.07 10.61 -25.75
N ASP A 353 1.58 10.60 -26.95
CA ASP A 353 1.05 9.80 -28.06
C ASP A 353 1.30 8.29 -27.92
N THR A 354 2.26 7.91 -27.07
CA THR A 354 2.52 6.51 -26.71
C THR A 354 1.55 5.95 -25.64
N LEU A 355 0.78 6.83 -24.98
CA LEU A 355 -0.19 6.51 -23.94
C LEU A 355 -1.59 7.06 -24.29
N PRO A 356 -2.26 6.47 -25.30
CA PRO A 356 -3.59 6.89 -25.73
C PRO A 356 -4.59 6.87 -24.56
N LYS A 357 -5.27 8.01 -24.32
CA LYS A 357 -6.29 8.12 -23.29
C LYS A 357 -7.56 7.40 -23.71
N LEU A 358 -8.12 6.57 -22.84
CA LEU A 358 -9.35 5.83 -23.10
C LEU A 358 -10.59 6.70 -22.92
N ASN A 359 -11.49 6.70 -23.91
CA ASN A 359 -12.64 7.59 -24.03
C ASN A 359 -13.93 6.92 -23.51
N TYR A 360 -14.03 6.73 -22.21
CA TYR A 360 -15.18 6.07 -21.58
C TYR A 360 -16.49 6.84 -21.73
N GLU A 361 -16.46 8.20 -21.63
CA GLU A 361 -17.65 9.03 -21.79
C GLU A 361 -18.22 8.97 -23.20
N GLY A 362 -17.37 8.65 -24.18
CA GLY A 362 -17.75 8.51 -25.57
C GLY A 362 -18.06 7.10 -26.03
N SER A 363 -17.90 6.07 -25.18
CA SER A 363 -18.02 4.67 -25.59
C SER A 363 -18.56 3.75 -24.51
N GLU A 364 -19.83 3.40 -24.58
CA GLU A 364 -20.44 2.37 -23.71
C GLU A 364 -19.76 1.01 -23.92
N LYS A 365 -19.40 0.67 -25.15
CA LYS A 365 -18.71 -0.58 -25.48
C LYS A 365 -17.35 -0.69 -24.80
N LEU A 366 -16.58 0.38 -24.72
CA LEU A 366 -15.33 0.40 -23.98
C LEU A 366 -15.56 0.15 -22.48
N MET A 367 -16.60 0.80 -21.92
CA MET A 367 -16.99 0.59 -20.53
C MET A 367 -17.33 -0.87 -20.27
N GLU A 368 -18.15 -1.50 -21.13
CA GLU A 368 -18.52 -2.92 -21.05
C GLU A 368 -17.29 -3.83 -21.14
N ASP A 369 -16.38 -3.57 -22.08
CA ASP A 369 -15.15 -4.37 -22.24
C ASP A 369 -14.24 -4.28 -21.02
N ILE A 370 -14.04 -3.13 -20.44
CA ILE A 370 -13.19 -2.97 -19.24
C ILE A 370 -13.85 -3.62 -18.01
N MET A 371 -15.17 -3.49 -17.85
CA MET A 371 -15.89 -4.17 -16.76
C MET A 371 -15.78 -5.71 -16.91
N ARG A 372 -15.90 -6.22 -18.12
CA ARG A 372 -15.67 -7.64 -18.43
C ARG A 372 -14.24 -8.08 -18.06
N ILE A 373 -13.23 -7.26 -18.41
CA ILE A 373 -11.82 -7.51 -18.08
C ILE A 373 -11.62 -7.52 -16.58
N GLY A 374 -12.16 -6.53 -15.86
CA GLY A 374 -12.06 -6.43 -14.40
C GLY A 374 -12.63 -7.67 -13.70
N ALA A 375 -13.74 -8.19 -14.16
CA ALA A 375 -14.36 -9.41 -13.63
C ALA A 375 -13.62 -10.69 -14.05
N LYS A 376 -13.14 -10.76 -15.29
CA LYS A 376 -12.48 -11.95 -15.87
C LYS A 376 -11.31 -12.43 -15.02
N TRP A 377 -10.38 -11.54 -14.72
CA TRP A 377 -9.11 -11.92 -14.08
C TRP A 377 -9.26 -12.34 -12.60
N VAL A 378 -10.32 -11.90 -11.93
CA VAL A 378 -10.63 -12.32 -10.56
C VAL A 378 -11.59 -13.52 -10.49
N SER A 379 -12.03 -14.05 -11.65
CA SER A 379 -12.91 -15.19 -11.79
C SER A 379 -12.16 -16.46 -12.22
N PRO A 380 -12.74 -17.65 -12.01
CA PRO A 380 -12.21 -18.86 -12.61
C PRO A 380 -12.09 -18.74 -14.15
N PRO A 381 -11.02 -19.28 -14.75
CA PRO A 381 -9.96 -20.08 -14.13
C PRO A 381 -8.80 -19.26 -13.57
N PHE A 382 -8.77 -17.92 -13.77
CA PHE A 382 -7.61 -17.06 -13.40
C PHE A 382 -7.47 -16.88 -11.90
N ASN A 383 -8.59 -16.57 -11.20
CA ASN A 383 -8.68 -16.49 -9.75
C ASN A 383 -7.64 -15.56 -9.08
N ALA A 384 -7.24 -14.46 -9.74
CA ALA A 384 -6.48 -13.41 -9.06
C ALA A 384 -7.31 -12.85 -7.89
N ASP A 385 -6.63 -12.40 -6.84
CA ASP A 385 -7.25 -11.99 -5.58
C ASP A 385 -7.53 -10.49 -5.51
N GLY A 386 -7.30 -9.75 -6.58
CA GLY A 386 -7.65 -8.34 -6.67
C GLY A 386 -6.86 -7.54 -7.67
N TRP A 387 -7.13 -6.23 -7.63
CA TRP A 387 -6.56 -5.23 -8.50
C TRP A 387 -5.86 -4.12 -7.72
N ARG A 388 -4.64 -3.77 -8.13
CA ARG A 388 -4.07 -2.45 -7.93
C ARG A 388 -4.40 -1.61 -9.17
N LEU A 389 -4.85 -0.39 -8.98
CA LEU A 389 -5.36 0.47 -10.06
C LEU A 389 -4.42 1.63 -10.29
N ASP A 390 -3.78 1.64 -11.46
CA ASP A 390 -2.84 2.65 -11.89
C ASP A 390 -3.54 4.00 -12.13
N VAL A 391 -2.96 5.09 -11.63
CA VAL A 391 -3.45 6.47 -11.74
C VAL A 391 -4.98 6.60 -11.68
N ALA A 392 -5.59 5.94 -10.71
CA ALA A 392 -7.02 5.70 -10.64
C ALA A 392 -7.87 6.98 -10.62
N ALA A 393 -7.35 8.05 -10.01
CA ALA A 393 -8.04 9.35 -9.95
C ALA A 393 -8.09 10.09 -11.30
N ASP A 394 -7.17 9.76 -12.23
CA ASP A 394 -7.10 10.40 -13.56
C ASP A 394 -8.04 9.78 -14.59
N LEU A 395 -8.63 8.61 -14.27
CA LEU A 395 -9.48 7.89 -15.20
C LEU A 395 -10.73 8.69 -15.61
N GLY A 396 -11.03 8.67 -16.91
CA GLY A 396 -12.12 9.45 -17.50
C GLY A 396 -11.71 10.89 -17.82
N HIS A 397 -12.67 11.71 -18.23
CA HIS A 397 -12.48 13.12 -18.60
C HIS A 397 -13.22 14.09 -17.64
N SER A 398 -13.93 13.56 -16.65
CA SER A 398 -14.58 14.33 -15.59
C SER A 398 -14.55 13.64 -14.24
N PRO A 399 -14.50 14.40 -13.12
CA PRO A 399 -14.56 13.80 -11.78
C PRO A 399 -15.84 12.99 -11.54
N GLU A 400 -16.98 13.47 -12.03
CA GLU A 400 -18.27 12.79 -11.88
C GLU A 400 -18.26 11.43 -12.59
N PHE A 401 -17.65 11.36 -13.77
CA PHE A 401 -17.52 10.10 -14.50
C PHE A 401 -16.53 9.14 -13.79
N ASN A 402 -15.43 9.67 -13.27
CA ASN A 402 -14.45 8.88 -12.51
C ASN A 402 -15.13 8.11 -11.36
N HIS A 403 -15.90 8.81 -10.51
CA HIS A 403 -16.66 8.18 -9.43
C HIS A 403 -17.70 7.16 -9.94
N LYS A 404 -18.41 7.48 -11.01
CA LYS A 404 -19.37 6.54 -11.65
C LYS A 404 -18.67 5.27 -12.11
N PHE A 405 -17.50 5.41 -12.75
CA PHE A 405 -16.71 4.28 -13.24
C PHE A 405 -16.29 3.37 -12.09
N TRP A 406 -15.71 3.91 -11.02
CA TRP A 406 -15.20 3.08 -9.92
C TRP A 406 -16.30 2.40 -9.11
N LYS A 407 -17.49 2.99 -9.01
CA LYS A 407 -18.68 2.34 -8.45
C LYS A 407 -19.10 1.12 -9.26
N GLU A 408 -19.15 1.26 -10.56
CA GLU A 408 -19.50 0.15 -11.46
C GLU A 408 -18.39 -0.91 -11.48
N PHE A 409 -17.13 -0.50 -11.51
CA PHE A 409 -15.99 -1.43 -11.43
C PHE A 409 -16.02 -2.25 -10.14
N ARG A 410 -16.25 -1.58 -8.98
CA ARG A 410 -16.44 -2.30 -7.72
C ARG A 410 -17.58 -3.30 -7.80
N ARG A 411 -18.72 -2.89 -8.32
CA ARG A 411 -19.89 -3.76 -8.43
C ARG A 411 -19.56 -5.04 -9.18
N VAL A 412 -18.99 -4.94 -10.39
CA VAL A 412 -18.70 -6.12 -11.23
C VAL A 412 -17.58 -6.98 -10.66
N VAL A 413 -16.54 -6.38 -10.06
CA VAL A 413 -15.44 -7.13 -9.44
C VAL A 413 -15.94 -7.89 -8.20
N LYS A 414 -16.70 -7.24 -7.31
CA LYS A 414 -17.22 -7.87 -6.10
C LYS A 414 -18.32 -8.91 -6.38
N GLU A 415 -19.10 -8.76 -7.46
CA GLU A 415 -20.02 -9.78 -7.94
C GLU A 415 -19.27 -11.02 -8.46
N ALA A 416 -18.16 -10.81 -9.15
CA ALA A 416 -17.31 -11.89 -9.67
C ALA A 416 -16.53 -12.61 -8.55
N ASN A 417 -15.97 -11.83 -7.61
CA ASN A 417 -15.22 -12.33 -6.46
C ASN A 417 -15.37 -11.35 -5.29
N PRO A 418 -16.22 -11.63 -4.30
CA PRO A 418 -16.42 -10.77 -3.14
C PRO A 418 -15.14 -10.53 -2.32
N GLU A 419 -14.19 -11.48 -2.34
CA GLU A 419 -12.92 -11.42 -1.64
C GLU A 419 -11.79 -10.73 -2.44
N ALA A 420 -12.06 -10.24 -3.66
CA ALA A 420 -11.07 -9.50 -4.43
C ALA A 420 -10.88 -8.09 -3.85
N ILE A 421 -9.64 -7.72 -3.55
CA ILE A 421 -9.32 -6.35 -3.11
C ILE A 421 -9.29 -5.39 -4.29
N ILE A 422 -9.75 -4.16 -4.06
CA ILE A 422 -9.65 -3.02 -4.99
C ILE A 422 -8.78 -1.96 -4.33
N LEU A 423 -7.52 -1.90 -4.72
CA LEU A 423 -6.50 -1.05 -4.16
C LEU A 423 -6.04 -0.03 -5.21
N ALA A 424 -6.17 1.26 -4.95
CA ALA A 424 -5.86 2.30 -5.91
C ALA A 424 -4.52 2.98 -5.65
N GLU A 425 -3.83 3.35 -6.72
CA GLU A 425 -2.77 4.35 -6.65
C GLU A 425 -3.40 5.74 -6.68
N HIS A 426 -3.10 6.53 -5.64
CA HIS A 426 -3.50 7.93 -5.58
C HIS A 426 -2.56 8.71 -4.66
N TYR A 427 -2.14 9.88 -5.11
CA TYR A 427 -1.42 10.88 -4.32
C TYR A 427 -2.42 11.91 -3.77
N GLY A 428 -2.35 12.19 -2.46
CA GLY A 428 -3.23 13.14 -1.82
C GLY A 428 -4.46 12.50 -1.16
N ASP A 429 -5.48 13.32 -0.90
CA ASP A 429 -6.68 12.90 -0.17
C ASP A 429 -7.57 11.95 -0.98
N ALA A 430 -7.65 10.70 -0.53
CA ALA A 430 -8.48 9.66 -1.14
C ALA A 430 -9.89 9.54 -0.51
N MET A 431 -10.26 10.40 0.43
CA MET A 431 -11.49 10.25 1.23
C MET A 431 -12.74 10.09 0.37
N SER A 432 -12.84 10.80 -0.77
CA SER A 432 -14.04 10.74 -1.62
C SER A 432 -14.27 9.39 -2.28
N TRP A 433 -13.21 8.60 -2.51
CA TRP A 433 -13.27 7.25 -3.09
C TRP A 433 -13.35 6.12 -2.04
N LEU A 434 -13.08 6.44 -0.77
CA LEU A 434 -13.06 5.47 0.33
C LEU A 434 -14.37 5.49 1.15
N GLN A 435 -15.50 5.77 0.48
CA GLN A 435 -16.83 5.80 1.12
C GLN A 435 -17.55 4.45 1.11
N GLY A 436 -16.86 3.36 0.72
CA GLY A 436 -17.37 1.99 0.77
C GLY A 436 -18.01 1.50 -0.53
N ASP A 437 -18.11 2.34 -1.55
CA ASP A 437 -18.75 2.03 -2.84
C ASP A 437 -17.83 2.13 -4.06
N GLU A 438 -16.53 2.43 -3.84
CA GLU A 438 -15.52 2.54 -4.89
C GLU A 438 -14.30 1.70 -4.52
N TRP A 439 -13.17 2.31 -4.09
CA TRP A 439 -11.96 1.56 -3.71
C TRP A 439 -12.08 0.99 -2.29
N ASP A 440 -11.47 -0.17 -2.06
CA ASP A 440 -11.31 -0.69 -0.70
C ASP A 440 -10.26 0.09 0.07
N THR A 441 -9.15 0.44 -0.60
CA THR A 441 -7.98 1.08 0.02
C THR A 441 -7.06 1.69 -1.05
N VAL A 442 -5.93 2.23 -0.61
CA VAL A 442 -4.92 2.86 -1.48
C VAL A 442 -3.50 2.43 -1.12
N MET A 443 -2.56 2.69 -2.05
CA MET A 443 -1.13 2.78 -1.74
C MET A 443 -0.94 3.96 -0.79
N ASN A 444 -0.40 3.70 0.40
CA ASN A 444 -0.45 4.65 1.54
C ASN A 444 0.72 5.63 1.53
N TYR A 445 0.72 6.55 0.59
CA TYR A 445 1.78 7.54 0.46
C TYR A 445 1.75 8.59 1.58
N ASP A 446 0.60 9.24 1.77
CA ASP A 446 0.49 10.39 2.66
C ASP A 446 0.43 10.01 4.15
N ALA A 447 -0.23 8.89 4.48
CA ALA A 447 -0.36 8.43 5.87
C ALA A 447 0.67 7.36 6.26
N PHE A 448 1.71 7.14 5.45
CA PHE A 448 2.80 6.22 5.78
C PHE A 448 4.13 6.58 5.11
N MET A 449 4.25 6.39 3.78
CA MET A 449 5.55 6.46 3.06
C MET A 449 6.25 7.80 3.28
N GLU A 450 5.59 8.91 3.00
CA GLU A 450 6.20 10.23 3.07
C GLU A 450 6.55 10.66 4.50
N PRO A 451 5.65 10.56 5.50
CA PRO A 451 6.02 10.91 6.86
C PRO A 451 7.17 10.08 7.44
N VAL A 452 7.23 8.77 7.12
CA VAL A 452 8.34 7.90 7.55
C VAL A 452 9.65 8.31 6.88
N SER A 453 9.63 8.60 5.58
CA SER A 453 10.80 9.05 4.83
C SER A 453 11.36 10.36 5.40
N TRP A 454 10.52 11.36 5.58
CA TRP A 454 10.92 12.66 6.13
C TRP A 454 11.46 12.54 7.56
N PHE A 455 10.78 11.78 8.42
CA PHE A 455 11.17 11.62 9.82
C PHE A 455 12.53 10.93 9.98
N LEU A 456 12.75 9.80 9.28
CA LEU A 456 13.96 9.00 9.46
C LEU A 456 15.14 9.47 8.61
N THR A 457 14.89 10.06 7.44
CA THR A 457 15.95 10.40 6.49
C THR A 457 16.02 11.89 6.13
N GLY A 458 14.98 12.67 6.36
CA GLY A 458 14.88 14.04 5.87
C GLY A 458 14.79 14.15 4.34
N MET A 459 14.59 13.02 3.65
CA MET A 459 14.55 12.95 2.19
C MET A 459 13.12 12.82 1.67
N GLU A 460 12.86 13.52 0.58
CA GLU A 460 11.69 13.35 -0.26
C GLU A 460 11.74 11.98 -0.98
N LYS A 461 10.59 11.38 -1.29
CA LYS A 461 10.45 10.01 -1.85
C LYS A 461 11.24 9.74 -3.14
N HIS A 462 11.47 10.75 -3.97
CA HIS A 462 12.29 10.62 -5.19
C HIS A 462 13.77 10.99 -4.97
N SER A 463 14.18 11.37 -3.77
CA SER A 463 15.49 11.97 -3.46
C SER A 463 15.73 13.31 -4.16
N ASP A 464 14.66 14.03 -4.52
CA ASP A 464 14.78 15.34 -5.17
C ASP A 464 15.01 16.47 -4.17
N GLU A 465 14.69 16.25 -2.88
CA GLU A 465 14.86 17.25 -1.81
C GLU A 465 15.35 16.60 -0.50
N PHE A 466 16.18 17.34 0.23
CA PHE A 466 16.55 17.06 1.62
C PHE A 466 16.12 18.21 2.52
N ASN A 467 15.41 17.92 3.61
CA ASN A 467 14.94 18.89 4.57
C ASN A 467 15.40 18.55 5.99
N GLN A 468 16.43 19.27 6.44
CA GLN A 468 16.99 19.09 7.80
C GLN A 468 15.97 19.37 8.91
N GLY A 469 14.97 20.23 8.68
CA GLY A 469 13.94 20.56 9.67
C GLY A 469 12.90 19.47 9.86
N LEU A 470 12.80 18.51 8.94
CA LEU A 470 11.91 17.36 9.02
C LEU A 470 12.62 16.11 9.56
N LEU A 471 13.94 16.01 9.35
CA LEU A 471 14.75 14.90 9.87
C LEU A 471 14.67 14.88 11.41
N GLY A 472 14.14 13.78 11.96
CA GLY A 472 13.97 13.55 13.38
C GLY A 472 12.87 14.39 14.05
N ASN A 473 12.10 15.14 13.28
CA ASN A 473 11.00 15.95 13.79
C ASN A 473 9.76 15.10 14.06
N SER A 474 9.68 14.54 15.27
CA SER A 474 8.57 13.67 15.69
C SER A 474 7.24 14.42 15.80
N GLU A 475 7.22 15.72 16.11
CA GLU A 475 6.00 16.52 16.09
C GLU A 475 5.43 16.63 14.67
N SER A 476 6.30 16.89 13.67
CA SER A 476 5.90 16.93 12.27
C SER A 476 5.36 15.56 11.80
N PHE A 477 6.04 14.47 12.19
CA PHE A 477 5.58 13.10 11.89
C PHE A 477 4.19 12.83 12.47
N ILE A 478 4.00 13.08 13.77
CA ILE A 478 2.71 12.90 14.45
C ILE A 478 1.63 13.79 13.82
N GLY A 479 1.98 15.03 13.50
CA GLY A 479 1.08 15.99 12.85
C GLY A 479 0.61 15.48 11.48
N ALA A 480 1.52 15.00 10.64
CA ALA A 480 1.20 14.44 9.32
C ALA A 480 0.31 13.19 9.44
N MET A 481 0.67 12.24 10.32
CA MET A 481 -0.14 11.04 10.54
C MET A 481 -1.52 11.37 11.10
N THR A 482 -1.63 12.30 12.04
CA THR A 482 -2.92 12.74 12.61
C THR A 482 -3.78 13.46 11.59
N TYR A 483 -3.17 14.13 10.61
CA TYR A 483 -3.89 14.80 9.52
C TYR A 483 -4.39 13.84 8.44
N HIS A 484 -3.52 12.89 7.99
CA HIS A 484 -3.82 12.04 6.83
C HIS A 484 -4.58 10.75 7.18
N MET A 485 -4.30 10.11 8.33
CA MET A 485 -5.00 8.88 8.70
C MET A 485 -6.53 9.01 8.81
N PRO A 486 -7.10 10.14 9.25
CA PRO A 486 -8.56 10.32 9.30
C PRO A 486 -9.29 10.25 7.96
N ALA A 487 -8.59 10.36 6.84
CA ALA A 487 -9.16 10.13 5.51
C ALA A 487 -9.65 8.69 5.30
N PHE A 488 -9.16 7.75 6.13
CA PHE A 488 -9.55 6.35 6.07
C PHE A 488 -10.62 6.02 7.13
N TYR A 489 -11.57 5.15 6.78
CA TYR A 489 -12.25 4.31 7.75
C TYR A 489 -11.35 3.11 8.09
N ALA A 490 -11.53 2.53 9.28
CA ALA A 490 -10.61 1.49 9.75
C ALA A 490 -10.48 0.26 8.81
N PRO A 491 -11.53 -0.23 8.13
CA PRO A 491 -11.37 -1.31 7.15
C PRO A 491 -10.40 -0.95 6.02
N SER A 492 -10.48 0.27 5.48
CA SER A 492 -9.55 0.77 4.46
C SER A 492 -8.14 0.96 5.00
N LEU A 493 -8.00 1.48 6.24
CA LEU A 493 -6.70 1.70 6.87
C LEU A 493 -5.94 0.40 7.12
N TYR A 494 -6.62 -0.64 7.58
CA TYR A 494 -5.97 -1.93 7.89
C TYR A 494 -5.57 -2.72 6.66
N THR A 495 -6.06 -2.35 5.49
CA THR A 495 -5.68 -2.92 4.19
C THR A 495 -4.80 -1.99 3.35
N ALA A 496 -4.50 -0.76 3.83
CA ALA A 496 -3.69 0.21 3.11
C ALA A 496 -2.26 -0.30 2.90
N MET A 497 -1.75 -0.12 1.69
CA MET A 497 -0.43 -0.63 1.30
C MET A 497 0.67 0.28 1.88
N ASN A 498 1.29 -0.17 2.98
CA ASN A 498 2.37 0.54 3.66
C ASN A 498 3.73 0.17 3.07
N GLU A 499 4.19 0.94 2.11
CA GLU A 499 5.51 0.77 1.46
C GLU A 499 6.50 1.83 1.93
N LEU A 500 7.77 1.45 1.95
CA LEU A 500 8.88 2.37 2.15
C LEU A 500 9.32 3.00 0.82
N ASP A 501 9.20 2.23 -0.24
CA ASP A 501 9.45 2.61 -1.64
C ASP A 501 8.70 1.66 -2.59
N ASN A 502 8.76 1.96 -3.89
CA ASN A 502 8.18 1.15 -4.96
C ASN A 502 8.90 1.41 -6.30
N HIS A 503 8.32 0.95 -7.40
CA HIS A 503 8.91 1.05 -8.74
C HIS A 503 9.05 2.47 -9.29
N ASP A 504 8.47 3.49 -8.65
CA ASP A 504 8.55 4.91 -9.05
C ASP A 504 9.47 5.75 -8.16
N HIS A 505 9.72 5.29 -6.93
CA HIS A 505 10.43 6.05 -5.92
C HIS A 505 11.87 5.56 -5.71
N SER A 506 12.74 6.40 -5.18
CA SER A 506 14.07 5.97 -4.77
C SER A 506 13.98 4.93 -3.65
N ARG A 507 14.88 3.93 -3.67
CA ARG A 507 14.95 2.92 -2.61
C ARG A 507 15.16 3.58 -1.26
N PHE A 508 14.47 3.11 -0.21
CA PHE A 508 14.59 3.72 1.12
C PHE A 508 16.03 3.64 1.64
N LEU A 509 16.73 2.53 1.39
CA LEU A 509 18.14 2.41 1.77
C LEU A 509 19.00 3.50 1.11
N THR A 510 18.75 3.86 -0.15
CA THR A 510 19.42 4.99 -0.83
C THR A 510 19.12 6.31 -0.14
N ARG A 511 17.86 6.58 0.24
CA ARG A 511 17.49 7.83 0.95
C ARG A 511 18.23 8.03 2.27
N THR A 512 18.68 6.95 2.93
CA THR A 512 19.47 7.03 4.18
C THR A 512 20.84 7.70 3.99
N ASN A 513 21.32 7.85 2.77
CA ASN A 513 22.60 8.52 2.47
C ASN A 513 22.47 10.05 2.32
N HIS A 514 21.26 10.59 2.37
CA HIS A 514 20.92 12.01 2.23
C HIS A 514 21.41 12.65 0.92
N ARG A 515 21.65 11.85 -0.13
CA ARG A 515 22.10 12.35 -1.42
C ARG A 515 20.93 12.83 -2.26
N VAL A 516 20.85 14.14 -2.47
CA VAL A 516 19.90 14.75 -3.39
C VAL A 516 20.34 14.55 -4.83
N GLY A 517 19.42 14.09 -5.68
CA GLY A 517 19.61 13.95 -7.12
C GLY A 517 19.07 12.63 -7.68
N ARG A 518 19.11 12.56 -9.01
CA ARG A 518 18.70 11.39 -9.79
C ARG A 518 19.92 10.77 -10.48
N VAL A 519 19.83 9.52 -10.91
CA VAL A 519 20.92 8.79 -11.56
C VAL A 519 21.58 9.59 -12.68
N ALA A 520 20.82 10.36 -13.45
CA ALA A 520 21.30 11.22 -14.54
C ALA A 520 22.30 12.28 -14.07
N ASN A 521 22.17 12.77 -12.84
CA ASN A 521 23.00 13.86 -12.31
C ASN A 521 24.14 13.36 -11.42
N VAL A 522 23.92 12.27 -10.68
CA VAL A 522 24.86 11.79 -9.65
C VAL A 522 25.51 10.46 -9.97
N GLY A 523 25.01 9.74 -10.98
CA GLY A 523 25.49 8.41 -11.39
C GLY A 523 24.94 7.28 -10.51
N PRO A 524 24.92 6.03 -11.04
CA PRO A 524 24.27 4.90 -10.36
C PRO A 524 25.02 4.42 -9.11
N TYR A 525 26.32 4.62 -9.01
CA TYR A 525 27.13 4.19 -7.86
C TYR A 525 26.85 5.02 -6.61
N ALA A 526 26.45 6.29 -6.77
CA ALA A 526 26.11 7.18 -5.66
C ALA A 526 24.93 6.68 -4.83
N ALA A 527 24.08 5.82 -5.39
CA ALA A 527 22.93 5.24 -4.68
C ALA A 527 23.34 4.36 -3.48
N ALA A 528 24.53 3.74 -3.54
CA ALA A 528 25.05 2.85 -2.49
C ALA A 528 26.02 3.55 -1.52
N GLU A 529 26.50 4.76 -1.86
CA GLU A 529 27.49 5.46 -1.05
C GLU A 529 26.86 5.96 0.28
N ASN A 530 27.54 5.66 1.39
CA ASN A 530 27.14 6.12 2.75
C ASN A 530 25.70 5.74 3.17
N THR A 531 25.15 4.67 2.65
CA THR A 531 23.86 4.15 3.09
C THR A 531 23.92 3.67 4.55
N ASN A 532 22.79 3.78 5.27
CA ASN A 532 22.70 3.42 6.69
C ASN A 532 21.63 2.34 6.92
N LYS A 533 22.08 1.08 7.07
CA LYS A 533 21.19 -0.05 7.34
C LYS A 533 20.48 0.02 8.70
N ALA A 534 21.05 0.74 9.69
CA ALA A 534 20.37 0.91 10.97
C ALA A 534 19.09 1.74 10.83
N VAL A 535 19.15 2.83 10.05
CA VAL A 535 17.96 3.64 9.73
C VAL A 535 16.94 2.86 8.92
N LEU A 536 17.38 2.01 7.97
CA LEU A 536 16.47 1.10 7.26
C LEU A 536 15.78 0.13 8.25
N ARG A 537 16.52 -0.43 9.22
CA ARG A 537 15.92 -1.32 10.23
C ARG A 537 14.88 -0.61 11.10
N GLU A 538 15.11 0.65 11.47
CA GLU A 538 14.09 1.47 12.15
C GLU A 538 12.83 1.65 11.30
N ALA A 539 12.99 1.94 10.01
CA ALA A 539 11.88 2.09 9.08
C ALA A 539 11.04 0.81 8.96
N VAL A 540 11.71 -0.35 8.88
CA VAL A 540 11.04 -1.66 8.80
C VAL A 540 10.33 -2.01 10.12
N VAL A 541 10.89 -1.64 11.28
CA VAL A 541 10.19 -1.79 12.57
C VAL A 541 8.89 -0.98 12.55
N ILE A 542 8.93 0.27 12.06
CA ILE A 542 7.70 1.07 11.91
C ILE A 542 6.76 0.40 10.91
N GLN A 543 7.23 -0.01 9.74
CA GLN A 543 6.42 -0.63 8.68
C GLN A 543 5.67 -1.87 9.18
N MET A 544 6.34 -2.75 9.89
CA MET A 544 5.77 -4.01 10.40
C MET A 544 4.88 -3.84 11.64
N THR A 545 4.84 -2.67 12.24
CA THR A 545 4.05 -2.41 13.44
C THR A 545 3.00 -1.31 13.29
N TRP A 546 3.00 -0.58 12.17
CA TRP A 546 2.02 0.46 11.86
C TRP A 546 0.70 -0.15 11.34
N PRO A 547 -0.49 0.50 11.55
CA PRO A 547 -1.74 0.04 10.95
C PRO A 547 -1.68 0.02 9.41
N GLY A 548 -2.06 -1.09 8.80
CA GLY A 548 -2.04 -1.30 7.36
C GLY A 548 -1.35 -2.58 6.96
N ALA A 549 -1.20 -2.81 5.67
CA ALA A 549 -0.55 -3.98 5.07
C ALA A 549 0.91 -3.64 4.72
N PRO A 550 1.89 -4.11 5.50
CA PRO A 550 3.30 -3.85 5.20
C PRO A 550 3.68 -4.46 3.85
N THR A 551 4.25 -3.64 2.97
CA THR A 551 4.54 -4.01 1.59
C THR A 551 6.00 -3.79 1.27
N LEU A 552 6.69 -4.86 0.88
CA LEU A 552 8.08 -4.83 0.43
C LEU A 552 8.12 -4.64 -1.09
N TYR A 553 9.01 -3.81 -1.57
CA TYR A 553 9.38 -3.78 -2.97
C TYR A 553 10.54 -4.77 -3.20
N TYR A 554 10.47 -5.61 -4.25
CA TYR A 554 11.43 -6.68 -4.47
C TYR A 554 12.88 -6.20 -4.32
N GLY A 555 13.68 -6.92 -3.55
CA GLY A 555 15.09 -6.61 -3.32
C GLY A 555 15.39 -5.68 -2.15
N ASP A 556 14.39 -5.05 -1.50
CA ASP A 556 14.61 -4.26 -0.27
C ASP A 556 15.23 -5.13 0.81
N GLU A 557 14.71 -6.33 0.98
CA GLU A 557 15.21 -7.31 1.94
C GLU A 557 16.61 -7.82 1.61
N ALA A 558 17.01 -7.72 0.33
CA ALA A 558 18.35 -8.10 -0.13
C ALA A 558 19.37 -6.94 -0.09
N GLY A 559 18.96 -5.77 0.41
CA GLY A 559 19.81 -4.58 0.52
C GLY A 559 19.97 -3.81 -0.80
N GLN A 560 19.00 -3.91 -1.70
CA GLN A 560 19.04 -3.22 -2.98
C GLN A 560 18.94 -1.71 -2.81
N VAL A 561 19.66 -0.98 -3.66
CA VAL A 561 19.73 0.47 -3.73
C VAL A 561 19.31 0.95 -5.11
N GLY A 562 18.96 2.23 -5.23
CA GLY A 562 18.64 2.88 -6.50
C GLY A 562 17.97 4.23 -6.25
N PHE A 563 18.29 5.22 -7.08
CA PHE A 563 17.53 6.47 -7.13
C PHE A 563 16.15 6.20 -7.75
N THR A 564 15.31 7.22 -7.88
CA THR A 564 13.99 7.10 -8.52
C THR A 564 14.12 6.45 -9.91
N ASP A 565 13.00 5.97 -10.44
CA ASP A 565 13.00 5.27 -11.72
C ASP A 565 13.83 5.99 -12.82
N PRO A 566 14.52 5.23 -13.67
CA PRO A 566 14.55 3.76 -13.76
C PRO A 566 15.56 3.07 -12.83
N ASP A 567 16.40 3.79 -12.07
CA ASP A 567 17.51 3.22 -11.29
C ASP A 567 17.06 2.32 -10.14
N ASN A 568 15.89 2.57 -9.56
CA ASN A 568 15.28 1.71 -8.53
C ASN A 568 14.83 0.33 -9.06
N ARG A 569 14.78 0.15 -10.38
CA ARG A 569 14.35 -1.09 -11.08
C ARG A 569 15.55 -1.96 -11.46
N ARG A 570 16.57 -2.00 -10.62
CA ARG A 570 17.71 -2.91 -10.77
C ARG A 570 17.23 -4.35 -10.60
N THR A 571 17.94 -5.29 -11.25
CA THR A 571 17.64 -6.72 -11.12
C THR A 571 17.84 -7.22 -9.69
N TYR A 572 17.03 -8.19 -9.26
CA TYR A 572 17.23 -8.84 -7.97
C TYR A 572 18.62 -9.49 -7.88
N PRO A 573 19.39 -9.28 -6.82
CA PRO A 573 20.80 -9.70 -6.75
C PRO A 573 20.95 -11.18 -6.32
N TRP A 574 20.34 -12.12 -7.05
CA TRP A 574 20.41 -13.54 -6.75
C TRP A 574 21.86 -14.04 -6.58
N GLY A 575 22.15 -14.66 -5.43
CA GLY A 575 23.47 -15.15 -5.06
C GLY A 575 24.43 -14.09 -4.51
N GLN A 576 23.97 -12.84 -4.39
CA GLN A 576 24.72 -11.70 -3.85
C GLN A 576 23.90 -10.91 -2.80
N GLU A 577 22.84 -11.51 -2.30
CA GLU A 577 21.91 -10.89 -1.35
C GLU A 577 22.61 -10.58 -0.01
N ASP A 578 22.17 -9.52 0.64
CA ASP A 578 22.52 -9.22 2.03
C ASP A 578 21.79 -10.19 2.97
N GLN A 579 22.44 -11.29 3.30
CA GLN A 579 21.88 -12.37 4.11
C GLN A 579 21.51 -11.95 5.54
N GLU A 580 22.20 -10.96 6.12
CA GLU A 580 21.86 -10.40 7.42
C GLU A 580 20.56 -9.62 7.36
N LEU A 581 20.39 -8.85 6.30
CA LEU A 581 19.19 -8.05 6.09
C LEU A 581 17.97 -8.94 5.76
N ILE A 582 18.13 -9.98 4.93
CA ILE A 582 17.07 -10.99 4.71
C ILE A 582 16.63 -11.62 6.02
N ARG A 583 17.58 -12.02 6.87
CA ARG A 583 17.25 -12.59 8.19
C ARG A 583 16.51 -11.59 9.07
N PHE A 584 16.92 -10.32 9.06
CA PHE A 584 16.25 -9.24 9.77
C PHE A 584 14.79 -9.08 9.33
N TYR A 585 14.55 -8.98 8.03
CA TYR A 585 13.19 -8.87 7.48
C TYR A 585 12.34 -10.08 7.85
N LYS A 586 12.89 -11.29 7.70
CA LYS A 586 12.20 -12.54 8.04
C LYS A 586 11.78 -12.59 9.52
N GLU A 587 12.67 -12.21 10.43
CA GLU A 587 12.37 -12.19 11.87
C GLU A 587 11.36 -11.07 12.21
N MET A 588 11.46 -9.90 11.58
CA MET A 588 10.51 -8.81 11.81
C MET A 588 9.12 -9.10 11.23
N ILE A 589 9.04 -9.75 10.08
CA ILE A 589 7.78 -10.28 9.52
C ILE A 589 7.17 -11.32 10.45
N ALA A 590 8.00 -12.19 11.04
CA ALA A 590 7.52 -13.17 12.02
C ALA A 590 6.93 -12.50 13.27
N VAL A 591 7.52 -11.41 13.76
CA VAL A 591 6.96 -10.58 14.85
C VAL A 591 5.60 -10.01 14.44
N HIS A 592 5.48 -9.40 13.25
CA HIS A 592 4.22 -8.88 12.74
C HIS A 592 3.12 -9.95 12.71
N ARG A 593 3.42 -11.12 12.17
CA ARG A 593 2.46 -12.23 12.03
C ARG A 593 2.13 -12.93 13.37
N ARG A 594 3.03 -12.87 14.34
CA ARG A 594 2.84 -13.47 15.68
C ARG A 594 1.79 -12.75 16.51
N PHE A 595 1.64 -11.44 16.35
CA PHE A 595 0.77 -10.59 17.18
C PHE A 595 -0.40 -10.01 16.40
N PRO A 596 -1.61 -10.62 16.47
CA PRO A 596 -2.80 -10.17 15.73
C PRO A 596 -3.18 -8.70 15.98
N VAL A 597 -2.83 -8.15 17.13
CA VAL A 597 -3.03 -6.73 17.45
C VAL A 597 -2.31 -5.79 16.47
N LEU A 598 -1.26 -6.23 15.80
CA LEU A 598 -0.57 -5.45 14.78
C LEU A 598 -1.37 -5.34 13.48
N ALA A 599 -2.23 -6.31 13.17
CA ALA A 599 -3.12 -6.25 12.01
C ALA A 599 -4.30 -5.27 12.24
N MET A 600 -5.04 -5.40 13.37
CA MET A 600 -6.30 -4.67 13.58
C MET A 600 -6.42 -3.98 14.95
N GLY A 601 -5.34 -3.82 15.70
CA GLY A 601 -5.36 -3.12 16.98
C GLY A 601 -5.43 -1.61 16.84
N SER A 602 -5.86 -0.97 17.91
CA SER A 602 -5.82 0.49 18.06
C SER A 602 -4.39 1.03 17.99
N LEU A 603 -4.24 2.31 17.65
CA LEU A 603 -2.97 3.03 17.64
C LEU A 603 -3.03 4.22 18.57
N LYS A 604 -2.02 4.41 19.42
CA LYS A 604 -1.89 5.62 20.23
C LYS A 604 -0.43 6.03 20.34
N PHE A 605 -0.11 7.29 20.06
CA PHE A 605 1.19 7.87 20.38
C PHE A 605 1.36 7.96 21.90
N LEU A 606 2.52 7.54 22.40
CA LEU A 606 2.81 7.43 23.83
C LEU A 606 3.85 8.45 24.27
N TYR A 607 4.89 8.64 23.48
CA TYR A 607 6.01 9.55 23.78
C TYR A 607 6.63 10.06 22.49
N HIS A 608 7.10 11.28 22.50
CA HIS A 608 7.91 11.85 21.42
C HIS A 608 8.90 12.88 21.95
N ASP A 609 10.05 12.94 21.33
CA ASP A 609 11.06 13.96 21.46
C ASP A 609 11.79 14.06 20.11
N TYR A 610 12.70 15.02 19.93
CA TYR A 610 13.46 15.13 18.69
C TYR A 610 14.23 13.82 18.41
N ASN A 611 14.02 13.22 17.23
CA ASN A 611 14.51 11.89 16.83
C ASN A 611 14.03 10.69 17.69
N VAL A 612 13.06 10.86 18.57
CA VAL A 612 12.53 9.78 19.39
C VAL A 612 11.02 9.70 19.25
N LEU A 613 10.51 8.50 19.02
CA LEU A 613 9.09 8.24 18.84
C LEU A 613 8.69 6.96 19.57
N SER A 614 7.56 7.00 20.28
CA SER A 614 6.92 5.78 20.80
C SER A 614 5.43 5.79 20.55
N TYR A 615 4.91 4.63 20.19
CA TYR A 615 3.48 4.38 20.04
C TYR A 615 3.11 2.97 20.51
N GLY A 616 1.82 2.79 20.81
CA GLY A 616 1.26 1.51 21.19
C GLY A 616 0.23 1.03 20.17
N ARG A 617 0.28 -0.27 19.86
CA ARG A 617 -0.78 -1.03 19.20
C ARG A 617 -1.46 -1.88 20.27
N PHE A 618 -2.77 -1.83 20.38
CA PHE A 618 -3.42 -2.48 21.51
C PHE A 618 -4.88 -2.87 21.22
N ASN A 619 -5.32 -3.87 21.94
CA ASN A 619 -6.73 -4.19 22.19
C ASN A 619 -6.93 -4.42 23.70
N GLN A 620 -8.03 -5.01 24.11
CA GLN A 620 -8.34 -5.23 25.53
C GLN A 620 -7.43 -6.28 26.20
N GLU A 621 -6.81 -7.17 25.42
CA GLU A 621 -6.08 -8.33 25.91
C GLU A 621 -4.58 -8.25 25.62
N GLU A 622 -4.19 -7.51 24.59
CA GLU A 622 -2.85 -7.52 24.05
C GLU A 622 -2.35 -6.09 23.76
N GLN A 623 -1.10 -5.83 24.11
CA GLN A 623 -0.43 -4.56 23.83
C GLN A 623 0.95 -4.83 23.20
N VAL A 624 1.26 -4.07 22.14
CA VAL A 624 2.59 -3.95 21.56
C VAL A 624 3.03 -2.50 21.68
N ILE A 625 4.18 -2.28 22.30
CA ILE A 625 4.80 -0.96 22.45
C ILE A 625 6.01 -0.90 21.54
N VAL A 626 6.07 0.14 20.73
CA VAL A 626 7.19 0.38 19.80
C VAL A 626 7.90 1.65 20.23
N VAL A 627 9.24 1.59 20.24
CA VAL A 627 10.08 2.74 20.59
C VAL A 627 11.19 2.86 19.55
N ILE A 628 11.34 4.04 18.96
CA ILE A 628 12.35 4.37 17.95
C ILE A 628 13.26 5.46 18.49
N ASN A 629 14.56 5.30 18.31
CA ASN A 629 15.58 6.31 18.59
C ASN A 629 16.48 6.51 17.36
N ASN A 630 16.20 7.51 16.55
CA ASN A 630 16.98 7.87 15.35
C ASN A 630 18.14 8.85 15.68
N ARG A 631 18.67 8.80 16.93
CA ARG A 631 19.88 9.54 17.35
C ARG A 631 21.11 8.63 17.29
N ASN A 632 22.27 9.25 17.03
CA ASN A 632 23.56 8.59 17.14
C ASN A 632 24.09 8.50 18.60
N GLU A 633 23.21 8.61 19.58
CA GLU A 633 23.53 8.59 21.01
C GLU A 633 22.49 7.81 21.83
N ARG A 634 22.85 7.42 23.02
CA ARG A 634 21.92 6.80 23.97
C ARG A 634 20.94 7.83 24.50
N VAL A 635 19.70 7.42 24.67
CA VAL A 635 18.62 8.27 25.20
C VAL A 635 17.89 7.52 26.29
N HIS A 636 17.68 8.17 27.45
CA HIS A 636 16.80 7.68 28.50
C HIS A 636 15.38 8.17 28.25
N VAL A 637 14.38 7.27 28.38
CA VAL A 637 12.97 7.59 28.17
C VAL A 637 12.08 7.05 29.27
N GLU A 638 11.03 7.81 29.62
CA GLU A 638 9.93 7.42 30.49
C GLU A 638 8.62 7.45 29.68
N ILE A 639 8.08 6.29 29.35
CA ILE A 639 6.95 6.16 28.43
C ILE A 639 5.68 5.77 29.17
N PRO A 640 4.58 6.55 29.11
CA PRO A 640 3.33 6.25 29.78
C PRO A 640 2.53 5.16 29.05
N VAL A 641 3.01 3.91 29.12
CA VAL A 641 2.38 2.76 28.45
C VAL A 641 0.99 2.41 28.99
N TRP A 642 0.63 2.94 30.18
CA TRP A 642 -0.74 2.83 30.71
C TRP A 642 -1.80 3.38 29.74
N LEU A 643 -1.42 4.28 28.87
CA LEU A 643 -2.32 4.83 27.84
C LEU A 643 -2.87 3.75 26.89
N THR A 644 -2.23 2.59 26.80
CA THR A 644 -2.72 1.44 26.01
C THR A 644 -3.69 0.53 26.78
N GLY A 645 -4.00 0.86 28.03
CA GLY A 645 -4.91 0.07 28.87
C GLY A 645 -4.21 -0.75 29.96
N ILE A 646 -2.90 -0.60 30.11
CA ILE A 646 -2.12 -1.25 31.19
C ILE A 646 -2.50 -0.65 32.55
N ASN A 647 -2.71 -1.52 33.55
CA ASN A 647 -3.12 -1.11 34.89
C ASN A 647 -2.02 -0.30 35.60
N ARG A 648 -2.36 0.88 36.12
CA ARG A 648 -1.46 1.76 36.88
C ARG A 648 -1.29 1.36 38.35
N SER A 649 -2.15 0.50 38.86
CA SER A 649 -2.17 0.12 40.29
C SER A 649 -1.32 -1.10 40.60
N SER A 650 -0.71 -1.72 39.60
CA SER A 650 0.15 -2.90 39.71
C SER A 650 1.44 -2.72 38.93
N VAL A 651 2.44 -3.56 39.23
CA VAL A 651 3.61 -3.70 38.36
C VAL A 651 3.23 -4.61 37.21
N ALA A 652 3.20 -4.09 36.00
CA ALA A 652 3.02 -4.88 34.79
C ALA A 652 4.38 -5.38 34.28
N LYS A 653 4.37 -6.41 33.45
CA LYS A 653 5.56 -6.90 32.73
C LYS A 653 5.33 -6.76 31.24
N LEU A 654 6.33 -6.28 30.55
CA LEU A 654 6.44 -6.28 29.10
C LEU A 654 7.59 -7.21 28.70
N THR A 655 7.45 -7.96 27.63
CA THR A 655 8.52 -8.74 27.03
C THR A 655 9.05 -8.00 25.82
N GLN A 656 10.33 -7.59 25.84
CA GLN A 656 11.01 -7.19 24.62
C GLN A 656 11.10 -8.41 23.71
N VAL A 657 10.46 -8.37 22.56
CA VAL A 657 10.42 -9.48 21.59
C VAL A 657 11.33 -9.24 20.40
N PHE A 658 11.74 -7.99 20.20
CA PHE A 658 12.63 -7.59 19.12
C PHE A 658 13.35 -6.28 19.45
N ALA A 659 14.61 -6.17 19.07
CA ALA A 659 15.37 -4.93 19.14
C ALA A 659 16.38 -4.85 18.00
N THR A 660 16.59 -3.64 17.49
CA THR A 660 17.64 -3.31 16.52
C THR A 660 18.40 -2.08 17.01
N ASP A 661 19.66 -1.93 16.58
CA ASP A 661 20.53 -0.78 16.93
C ASP A 661 21.50 -0.46 15.77
N ALA A 662 22.47 0.41 16.02
CA ALA A 662 23.48 0.79 15.03
C ALA A 662 24.29 -0.40 14.47
N VAL A 663 24.40 -1.50 15.23
CA VAL A 663 25.26 -2.65 14.91
C VAL A 663 24.49 -3.80 14.25
N GLY A 664 23.27 -4.10 14.74
CA GLY A 664 22.51 -5.24 14.27
C GLY A 664 21.12 -5.33 14.89
N PHE A 665 20.65 -6.55 15.09
CA PHE A 665 19.33 -6.81 15.68
C PHE A 665 19.35 -8.10 16.53
N SER A 666 18.34 -8.24 17.39
CA SER A 666 18.14 -9.41 18.24
C SER A 666 16.64 -9.65 18.47
N SER A 667 16.23 -10.91 18.38
CA SER A 667 14.92 -11.42 18.83
C SER A 667 14.99 -12.15 20.18
N GLU A 668 16.06 -11.93 20.97
CA GLU A 668 16.18 -12.45 22.32
C GLU A 668 15.13 -11.81 23.24
N GLU A 669 14.27 -12.63 23.84
CA GLU A 669 13.22 -12.15 24.72
C GLU A 669 13.76 -11.72 26.08
N LYS A 670 13.35 -10.53 26.56
CA LYS A 670 13.73 -9.97 27.87
C LYS A 670 12.50 -9.39 28.56
N GLU A 671 12.26 -9.82 29.80
CA GLU A 671 11.20 -9.21 30.62
C GLU A 671 11.66 -7.87 31.20
N ILE A 672 10.75 -6.88 31.15
CA ILE A 672 10.93 -5.55 31.70
C ILE A 672 9.73 -5.25 32.62
N GLU A 673 10.01 -4.88 33.87
CA GLU A 673 8.98 -4.45 34.80
C GLU A 673 8.56 -3.02 34.53
N VAL A 674 7.24 -2.78 34.62
CA VAL A 674 6.61 -1.49 34.32
C VAL A 674 5.78 -1.07 35.54
N PRO A 675 6.41 -0.41 36.52
CA PRO A 675 5.70 0.10 37.68
C PRO A 675 4.78 1.27 37.32
N ALA A 676 3.59 1.30 37.89
CA ALA A 676 2.61 2.35 37.69
C ALA A 676 2.25 2.66 36.20
N GLY A 677 2.50 1.69 35.30
CA GLY A 677 2.26 1.85 33.86
C GLY A 677 3.23 2.81 33.18
N ILE A 678 4.41 3.06 33.76
CA ILE A 678 5.50 3.84 33.15
C ILE A 678 6.63 2.89 32.80
N LEU A 679 7.00 2.86 31.51
CA LEU A 679 8.14 2.13 31.01
C LEU A 679 9.37 3.06 31.05
N GLU A 680 10.36 2.69 31.86
CA GLU A 680 11.66 3.36 31.90
C GLU A 680 12.69 2.50 31.18
N MET A 681 13.42 3.09 30.22
CA MET A 681 14.46 2.37 29.49
C MET A 681 15.51 3.29 28.87
N ASP A 682 16.71 2.73 28.69
CA ASP A 682 17.80 3.36 27.94
C ASP A 682 17.82 2.80 26.52
N LEU A 683 17.62 3.67 25.54
CA LEU A 683 17.66 3.33 24.12
C LEU A 683 19.10 3.42 23.59
N LEU A 684 19.51 2.44 22.80
CA LEU A 684 20.78 2.47 22.08
C LEU A 684 20.71 3.45 20.89
N PRO A 685 21.86 3.88 20.35
CA PRO A 685 21.89 4.69 19.12
C PRO A 685 21.23 3.97 17.94
N LEU A 686 20.49 4.69 17.12
CA LEU A 686 19.81 4.18 15.92
C LEU A 686 19.05 2.88 16.17
N SER A 687 18.12 2.92 17.13
CA SER A 687 17.47 1.71 17.64
C SER A 687 15.95 1.73 17.47
N GLY A 688 15.43 0.53 17.21
CA GLY A 688 14.01 0.22 17.27
C GLY A 688 13.77 -0.93 18.24
N VAL A 689 12.80 -0.79 19.16
CA VAL A 689 12.46 -1.80 20.15
C VAL A 689 10.98 -2.12 20.07
N VAL A 690 10.64 -3.41 20.08
CA VAL A 690 9.28 -3.92 20.12
C VAL A 690 9.07 -4.70 21.42
N LEU A 691 8.11 -4.25 22.21
CA LEU A 691 7.74 -4.90 23.47
C LEU A 691 6.30 -5.38 23.39
N HIS A 692 6.05 -6.55 23.92
CA HIS A 692 4.74 -7.20 23.90
C HIS A 692 4.25 -7.54 25.31
N ARG A 693 2.93 -7.46 25.48
CA ARG A 693 2.24 -7.96 26.66
C ARG A 693 0.91 -8.57 26.25
N ARG A 694 0.60 -9.70 26.83
CA ARG A 694 -0.75 -10.29 26.80
C ARG A 694 -1.24 -10.43 28.23
N GLU A 695 -2.49 -10.05 28.48
CA GLU A 695 -3.13 -10.32 29.74
C GLU A 695 -3.54 -11.80 29.82
N GLU A 696 -3.21 -12.44 30.94
CA GLU A 696 -3.64 -13.81 31.24
C GLU A 696 -5.14 -13.88 31.58
#